data_4a2b8ac6f27790820e776d46f14d4029
#
_entry.id   4a2b8ac6f27790820e776d46f14d4029
#
_cell.length_a   1.000
_cell.length_b   1.000
_cell.length_c   1.000
_cell.angle_alpha   90.00
_cell.angle_beta   90.00
_cell.angle_gamma   90.00
#
_symmetry.space_group_name_H-M   'P 1'
#
loop_
_entity.id
_entity.type
_entity.pdbx_description
1 polymer ?
#
loop_
_entity_poly.entity_id
_entity_poly.type
_entity_poly.pdbx_seq_one_letter_code
_entity_poly.pdbx_strand_id
1 'polypeptide(L)'
;MQHTADYLTFGQWRYLRTIGQLQPLSASADPEVLTLEPRLHKLLNFFLDHKDLVVSREQLLSGVWGEGLGSDESLTRAIAALRRALQDSRVEPTYIATLSKKGYCWLAPVAAVDLPPVSHTAEPDTAAPADLRSTQHAIDSWHSGKKSKLKRIRYIWFSTLVLLLFSLSFALLVIKMNEKATLPRYLQVTPVSALDGKEQTPLLSSDQSLLLFQHQLPNESNWRWVAQQLPSMQSRRDEQTFQQLSQPHWDNANQIIFRAQQQQDCVFWRKTVKPQFAAATPLFSCHQFIAAGQAISADGLYWLDLDPATGQSQLWLWQQDSSQRLLMQFPAWWRGVSHLIVRDKTAYALAQVGYSRSSLIELDLADLDWKLIADFDFSANQLTWWGEHDLLVNKSAHQLQVLSLRTGNSRVFGEMTFNLADSSVWKQSLLAVYPAQAVTDLRQLQWQEQSSHIVSLPFVESNRSESLLLVQQDQYFFVSDRSGLPQLWRSDGQNTQQISHFKTQLAIQQLLWFDGKLVLLIDRQLFEYSAAQDELLPLTEILPGSERFVVCNDALYWTSYGQRGWALHQLEQAKVSQLLTDIVNVQCGPDQSLVVQQQDSSYLKQWQQGQLMTLPVQINWRTTAAEAWASTETGLYWLSDKGTELNYYDWNTKQQQQWPLSQAAHALIAGKGALFTEQFRVQDTDIVWLHPEPDL
;
A
#
# COMPACT_ATOMS: atom_id res chain seq x y z
N MET A 1 30.22 1.61 1.75
CA MET A 1 30.15 3.09 1.73
C MET A 1 29.78 3.52 3.13
N GLN A 2 30.66 4.24 3.82
CA GLN A 2 30.47 4.71 5.18
C GLN A 2 29.42 5.81 5.19
N HIS A 3 28.31 5.60 5.91
CA HIS A 3 27.37 6.66 6.23
C HIS A 3 28.00 7.60 7.24
N THR A 4 28.49 8.75 6.78
CA THR A 4 28.77 9.90 7.64
C THR A 4 27.42 10.37 8.20
N ALA A 5 27.23 10.31 9.50
CA ALA A 5 26.04 10.80 10.16
C ALA A 5 25.94 12.33 9.94
N ASP A 6 24.86 12.78 9.36
CA ASP A 6 24.57 14.19 9.03
C ASP A 6 24.22 14.97 10.31
N TYR A 7 25.24 15.36 11.09
CA TYR A 7 25.07 16.20 12.26
C TYR A 7 25.10 17.68 11.88
N LEU A 8 24.05 18.39 12.28
CA LEU A 8 23.97 19.84 12.19
C LEU A 8 24.05 20.46 13.58
N THR A 9 24.66 21.64 13.69
CA THR A 9 24.63 22.44 14.92
C THR A 9 23.96 23.79 14.65
N PHE A 10 23.11 24.20 15.58
CA PHE A 10 22.48 25.52 15.57
C PHE A 10 22.14 25.95 17.01
N GLY A 11 22.52 27.16 17.37
CA GLY A 11 22.35 27.68 18.72
C GLY A 11 22.96 26.72 19.77
N GLN A 12 22.14 26.28 20.70
CA GLN A 12 22.55 25.37 21.76
C GLN A 12 22.37 23.87 21.41
N TRP A 13 21.98 23.54 20.18
CA TRP A 13 21.60 22.20 19.79
C TRP A 13 22.58 21.56 18.81
N ARG A 14 22.83 20.26 18.98
CA ARG A 14 23.32 19.34 17.96
C ARG A 14 22.15 18.51 17.48
N TYR A 15 21.96 18.44 16.19
CA TYR A 15 20.83 17.79 15.59
C TYR A 15 21.26 16.69 14.62
N LEU A 16 20.84 15.45 14.88
CA LEU A 16 21.01 14.35 13.95
C LEU A 16 19.82 14.31 12.99
N ARG A 17 20.04 14.82 11.79
CA ARG A 17 19.01 15.07 10.80
C ARG A 17 18.30 13.82 10.30
N THR A 18 18.99 12.67 10.25
CA THR A 18 18.46 11.42 9.73
C THR A 18 17.38 10.80 10.61
N ILE A 19 17.47 10.95 11.92
CA ILE A 19 16.56 10.32 12.90
C ILE A 19 15.82 11.32 13.79
N GLY A 20 15.99 12.63 13.56
CA GLY A 20 15.25 13.66 14.27
C GLY A 20 15.65 13.86 15.74
N GLN A 21 16.91 13.57 16.12
CA GLN A 21 17.38 13.71 17.48
C GLN A 21 18.08 15.05 17.72
N LEU A 22 17.66 15.74 18.79
CA LEU A 22 18.26 16.97 19.31
C LEU A 22 19.04 16.66 20.58
N GLN A 23 20.29 17.09 20.64
CA GLN A 23 21.17 16.95 21.79
C GLN A 23 21.70 18.32 22.18
N PRO A 24 21.61 18.75 23.44
CA PRO A 24 22.19 20.00 23.88
C PRO A 24 23.73 19.99 23.78
N LEU A 25 24.31 21.12 23.36
CA LEU A 25 25.78 21.29 23.26
C LEU A 25 26.43 21.54 24.61
N SER A 26 25.67 21.76 25.68
CA SER A 26 26.20 21.96 27.03
C SER A 26 26.74 20.65 27.62
N ALA A 27 27.95 20.70 28.18
CA ALA A 27 28.65 19.57 28.74
C ALA A 27 28.03 19.12 30.08
N SER A 28 26.93 18.38 30.08
CA SER A 28 26.53 17.53 31.19
C SER A 28 26.98 16.10 30.91
N ALA A 29 27.36 15.36 31.97
CA ALA A 29 27.91 14.01 31.83
C ALA A 29 26.91 12.99 31.22
N ASP A 30 25.62 13.36 31.10
CA ASP A 30 24.56 12.57 30.47
C ASP A 30 23.55 13.55 29.84
N PRO A 31 23.77 13.98 28.59
CA PRO A 31 22.89 14.92 27.93
C PRO A 31 21.55 14.24 27.55
N GLU A 32 20.44 14.78 28.04
CA GLU A 32 19.12 14.33 27.68
C GLU A 32 18.90 14.52 26.16
N VAL A 33 18.80 13.40 25.43
CA VAL A 33 18.54 13.39 23.99
C VAL A 33 17.04 13.47 23.75
N LEU A 34 16.59 14.53 23.09
CA LEU A 34 15.21 14.72 22.72
C LEU A 34 14.97 14.21 21.29
N THR A 35 14.13 13.19 21.14
CA THR A 35 13.69 12.72 19.83
C THR A 35 12.43 13.49 19.41
N LEU A 36 12.47 14.16 18.26
CA LEU A 36 11.34 14.90 17.73
C LEU A 36 10.31 13.93 17.14
N GLU A 37 9.03 14.21 17.38
CA GLU A 37 7.94 13.55 16.67
C GLU A 37 8.11 13.67 15.16
N PRO A 38 7.68 12.68 14.36
CA PRO A 38 7.91 12.65 12.91
C PRO A 38 7.50 13.93 12.17
N ARG A 39 6.41 14.56 12.60
CA ARG A 39 5.91 15.81 12.02
C ARG A 39 6.77 17.00 12.39
N LEU A 40 7.22 17.08 13.63
CA LEU A 40 8.13 18.14 14.10
C LEU A 40 9.52 17.97 13.47
N HIS A 41 9.98 16.74 13.32
CA HIS A 41 11.18 16.40 12.58
C HIS A 41 11.13 16.90 11.13
N LYS A 42 10.03 16.59 10.41
CA LYS A 42 9.80 17.06 9.03
C LYS A 42 9.73 18.59 8.95
N LEU A 43 9.06 19.24 9.92
CA LEU A 43 8.95 20.69 10.01
C LEU A 43 10.30 21.35 10.28
N LEU A 44 11.12 20.81 11.18
CA LEU A 44 12.48 21.31 11.43
C LEU A 44 13.36 21.15 10.19
N ASN A 45 13.35 19.99 9.54
CA ASN A 45 14.09 19.79 8.30
C ASN A 45 13.66 20.78 7.22
N PHE A 46 12.38 21.06 7.10
CA PHE A 46 11.88 22.03 6.13
C PHE A 46 12.42 23.44 6.39
N PHE A 47 12.47 23.89 7.66
CA PHE A 47 13.08 25.16 8.02
C PHE A 47 14.59 25.21 7.74
N LEU A 48 15.33 24.14 8.04
CA LEU A 48 16.76 24.05 7.81
C LEU A 48 17.11 24.03 6.31
N ASP A 49 16.25 23.44 5.47
CA ASP A 49 16.39 23.46 4.01
C ASP A 49 16.06 24.83 3.39
N HIS A 50 15.23 25.64 4.09
CA HIS A 50 14.81 26.96 3.67
C HIS A 50 15.32 28.05 4.62
N LYS A 51 16.45 27.79 5.30
CA LYS A 51 17.14 28.78 6.11
C LYS A 51 17.40 30.01 5.23
N ASP A 52 17.39 31.18 5.82
CA ASP A 52 17.55 32.50 5.14
C ASP A 52 16.35 32.92 4.24
N LEU A 53 15.28 32.14 4.21
CA LEU A 53 14.06 32.47 3.47
C LEU A 53 12.86 32.67 4.40
N VAL A 54 11.97 33.56 3.98
CA VAL A 54 10.64 33.68 4.58
C VAL A 54 9.73 32.64 3.91
N VAL A 55 9.26 31.70 4.69
CA VAL A 55 8.40 30.60 4.21
C VAL A 55 6.94 30.91 4.53
N SER A 56 6.08 30.93 3.53
CA SER A 56 4.66 31.21 3.72
C SER A 56 3.95 30.04 4.46
N ARG A 57 2.75 30.31 4.96
CA ARG A 57 1.94 29.29 5.64
C ARG A 57 1.57 28.17 4.67
N GLU A 58 1.21 28.50 3.45
CA GLU A 58 0.88 27.57 2.38
C GLU A 58 2.08 26.69 2.03
N GLN A 59 3.27 27.26 1.91
CA GLN A 59 4.51 26.52 1.66
C GLN A 59 4.85 25.53 2.79
N LEU A 60 4.65 25.94 4.04
CA LEU A 60 4.83 25.05 5.19
C LEU A 60 3.77 23.92 5.21
N LEU A 61 2.52 24.25 4.93
CA LEU A 61 1.45 23.29 4.87
C LEU A 61 1.70 22.26 3.75
N SER A 62 1.98 22.70 2.54
CA SER A 62 2.24 21.81 1.41
C SER A 62 3.53 20.97 1.62
N GLY A 63 4.61 21.58 2.11
CA GLY A 63 5.90 20.92 2.28
C GLY A 63 5.98 19.92 3.44
N VAL A 64 5.23 20.15 4.52
CA VAL A 64 5.27 19.32 5.73
C VAL A 64 4.11 18.36 5.82
N TRP A 65 2.89 18.79 5.47
CA TRP A 65 1.67 17.95 5.51
C TRP A 65 1.31 17.36 4.15
N GLY A 66 1.76 17.96 3.06
CA GLY A 66 1.30 17.69 1.70
C GLY A 66 0.18 18.64 1.28
N GLU A 67 0.01 18.80 -0.03
CA GLU A 67 -1.01 19.71 -0.57
C GLU A 67 -2.42 19.31 -0.12
N GLY A 68 -3.13 20.25 0.48
CA GLY A 68 -4.51 20.05 0.95
C GLY A 68 -4.69 19.25 2.25
N LEU A 69 -3.61 18.72 2.84
CA LEU A 69 -3.68 17.84 4.01
C LEU A 69 -3.46 18.54 5.37
N GLY A 70 -3.06 19.82 5.37
CA GLY A 70 -2.80 20.58 6.59
C GLY A 70 -3.78 21.72 6.78
N SER A 71 -4.12 22.06 8.03
CA SER A 71 -4.87 23.28 8.38
C SER A 71 -3.95 24.32 9.03
N ASP A 72 -4.31 25.61 8.93
CA ASP A 72 -3.63 26.69 9.60
C ASP A 72 -3.50 26.48 11.11
N GLU A 73 -4.46 25.79 11.71
CA GLU A 73 -4.45 25.47 13.12
C GLU A 73 -3.42 24.38 13.42
N SER A 74 -3.34 23.32 12.59
CA SER A 74 -2.34 22.25 12.73
C SER A 74 -0.91 22.79 12.57
N LEU A 75 -0.69 23.72 11.63
CA LEU A 75 0.59 24.40 11.47
C LEU A 75 0.92 25.25 12.71
N THR A 76 -0.04 25.98 13.23
CA THR A 76 0.17 26.84 14.42
C THR A 76 0.53 26.00 15.65
N ARG A 77 -0.14 24.85 15.84
CA ARG A 77 0.17 23.89 16.92
C ARG A 77 1.56 23.27 16.75
N ALA A 78 1.92 22.86 15.53
CA ALA A 78 3.23 22.28 15.25
C ALA A 78 4.37 23.27 15.45
N ILE A 79 4.22 24.54 15.03
CA ILE A 79 5.18 25.62 15.30
C ILE A 79 5.34 25.84 16.81
N ALA A 80 4.24 25.85 17.56
CA ALA A 80 4.29 25.99 19.01
C ALA A 80 4.99 24.80 19.70
N ALA A 81 4.73 23.57 19.23
CA ALA A 81 5.39 22.37 19.72
C ALA A 81 6.88 22.35 19.38
N LEU A 82 7.27 22.73 18.16
CA LEU A 82 8.68 22.81 17.75
C LEU A 82 9.43 23.87 18.54
N ARG A 83 8.83 25.05 18.77
CA ARG A 83 9.42 26.07 19.65
C ARG A 83 9.67 25.54 21.08
N ARG A 84 8.70 24.79 21.62
CA ARG A 84 8.84 24.19 22.95
C ARG A 84 9.99 23.19 22.98
N ALA A 85 10.11 22.34 21.96
CA ALA A 85 11.21 21.38 21.83
C ALA A 85 12.58 22.07 21.71
N LEU A 86 12.65 23.20 21.00
CA LEU A 86 13.86 24.00 20.82
C LEU A 86 14.13 24.97 22.00
N GLN A 87 13.21 25.08 22.97
CA GLN A 87 13.22 26.08 24.04
C GLN A 87 13.23 27.50 23.49
N ASP A 88 12.49 27.76 22.41
CA ASP A 88 12.41 29.02 21.70
C ASP A 88 11.23 29.88 22.19
N SER A 89 11.44 31.22 22.26
CA SER A 89 10.41 32.16 22.67
C SER A 89 9.66 32.75 21.47
N ARG A 90 8.37 32.98 21.62
CA ARG A 90 7.58 33.68 20.59
C ARG A 90 7.85 35.20 20.60
N VAL A 91 8.19 35.74 21.75
CA VAL A 91 8.38 37.19 21.95
C VAL A 91 9.80 37.61 21.52
N GLU A 92 10.79 36.84 21.91
CA GLU A 92 12.20 37.01 21.54
C GLU A 92 12.70 35.70 20.89
N PRO A 93 12.39 35.48 19.60
CA PRO A 93 12.69 34.22 18.95
C PRO A 93 14.18 34.07 18.65
N THR A 94 14.76 32.93 19.04
CA THR A 94 16.13 32.53 18.72
C THR A 94 16.19 31.70 17.44
N TYR A 95 15.17 30.90 17.20
CA TYR A 95 15.15 29.94 16.08
C TYR A 95 14.09 30.26 15.04
N ILE A 96 12.85 30.51 15.45
CA ILE A 96 11.72 30.68 14.52
C ILE A 96 11.04 32.04 14.71
N ALA A 97 11.25 32.96 13.78
CA ALA A 97 10.52 34.22 13.76
C ALA A 97 9.13 34.05 13.12
N THR A 98 8.14 34.80 13.63
CA THR A 98 6.83 34.94 13.00
C THR A 98 6.75 36.29 12.32
N LEU A 99 6.54 36.31 11.01
CA LEU A 99 6.36 37.53 10.22
C LEU A 99 4.87 37.73 9.92
N SER A 100 4.27 38.74 10.50
CA SER A 100 2.83 38.98 10.36
C SER A 100 2.41 39.04 8.90
N LYS A 101 1.38 38.24 8.53
CA LYS A 101 0.82 38.06 7.18
C LYS A 101 1.79 37.52 6.11
N LYS A 102 3.04 37.18 6.47
CA LYS A 102 4.03 36.65 5.52
C LYS A 102 4.44 35.23 5.79
N GLY A 103 4.38 34.74 7.03
CA GLY A 103 4.76 33.37 7.38
C GLY A 103 5.81 33.29 8.49
N TYR A 104 6.77 32.40 8.34
CA TYR A 104 7.81 32.14 9.33
C TYR A 104 9.19 32.14 8.69
N CYS A 105 10.25 32.37 9.50
CA CYS A 105 11.63 32.40 9.05
C CYS A 105 12.52 31.74 10.10
N TRP A 106 13.50 30.96 9.64
CA TRP A 106 14.56 30.43 10.51
C TRP A 106 15.64 31.48 10.76
N LEU A 107 16.08 31.66 12.01
CA LEU A 107 17.01 32.72 12.40
C LEU A 107 18.41 32.20 12.72
N ALA A 108 18.54 31.05 13.32
CA ALA A 108 19.82 30.57 13.83
C ALA A 108 20.78 30.12 12.73
N PRO A 109 22.09 30.49 12.80
CA PRO A 109 23.08 29.93 11.87
C PRO A 109 23.19 28.43 12.02
N VAL A 110 23.31 27.70 10.89
CA VAL A 110 23.40 26.26 10.84
C VAL A 110 24.77 25.87 10.30
N ALA A 111 25.50 25.04 11.04
CA ALA A 111 26.79 24.49 10.61
C ALA A 111 26.74 22.94 10.55
N ALA A 112 27.33 22.37 9.52
CA ALA A 112 27.56 20.92 9.44
C ALA A 112 28.77 20.54 10.28
N VAL A 113 28.72 19.41 10.98
CA VAL A 113 29.82 18.91 11.80
C VAL A 113 30.26 17.55 11.24
N ASP A 114 31.47 17.53 10.69
CA ASP A 114 32.15 16.27 10.35
C ASP A 114 32.78 15.69 11.62
N LEU A 115 32.30 14.56 12.10
CA LEU A 115 32.93 13.82 13.20
C LEU A 115 34.01 12.90 12.66
N PRO A 116 35.24 12.95 13.24
CA PRO A 116 36.26 11.95 12.91
C PRO A 116 35.83 10.56 13.40
N PRO A 117 36.28 9.46 12.74
CA PRO A 117 35.89 8.11 13.10
C PRO A 117 36.37 7.74 14.50
N VAL A 118 35.48 7.23 15.34
CA VAL A 118 35.80 6.71 16.68
C VAL A 118 36.56 5.41 16.54
N SER A 119 37.86 5.44 16.83
CA SER A 119 38.68 4.25 17.08
C SER A 119 38.72 3.95 18.59
N HIS A 120 38.22 2.80 18.97
CA HIS A 120 38.41 2.25 20.31
C HIS A 120 39.83 1.70 20.42
N THR A 121 40.64 2.27 21.34
CA THR A 121 41.59 1.48 22.17
C THR A 121 42.15 2.33 23.31
N ALA A 122 41.96 1.82 24.50
CA ALA A 122 42.77 1.79 25.74
C ALA A 122 43.72 2.94 26.15
N GLU A 123 43.49 3.35 27.38
CA GLU A 123 44.28 4.12 28.34
C GLU A 123 45.72 3.56 28.60
N PRO A 124 46.53 4.16 29.55
CA PRO A 124 46.92 5.56 29.70
C PRO A 124 48.47 5.70 29.87
N ASP A 125 49.04 6.89 29.81
CA ASP A 125 49.96 7.37 30.85
C ASP A 125 50.60 8.76 30.61
N THR A 126 50.49 9.56 31.65
CA THR A 126 51.37 10.59 32.22
C THR A 126 52.19 11.59 31.41
N ALA A 127 52.03 12.82 31.93
CA ALA A 127 53.01 13.90 32.14
C ALA A 127 53.07 15.09 31.17
N ALA A 128 52.71 16.20 31.71
CA ALA A 128 53.00 17.57 31.32
C ALA A 128 54.50 17.94 31.64
N PRO A 129 55.01 19.19 31.51
CA PRO A 129 54.51 20.41 30.90
C PRO A 129 55.55 21.29 30.17
N ALA A 130 55.17 22.51 29.78
CA ALA A 130 55.96 23.76 29.54
C ALA A 130 56.67 23.87 28.16
N ASP A 131 56.82 25.00 27.49
CA ASP A 131 56.83 26.40 27.85
C ASP A 131 56.75 27.28 26.59
N LEU A 132 56.11 28.36 26.74
CA LEU A 132 56.25 29.73 26.24
C LEU A 132 57.38 30.13 25.27
N ARG A 133 56.97 31.13 24.45
CA ARG A 133 57.66 32.30 23.94
C ARG A 133 57.94 32.38 22.44
N SER A 134 57.19 33.28 21.84
CA SER A 134 57.54 34.68 21.41
C SER A 134 58.64 34.72 20.31
N THR A 135 58.52 35.47 19.27
CA THR A 135 58.43 36.89 18.94
C THR A 135 58.68 37.03 17.46
N GLN A 136 57.90 37.76 16.78
CA GLN A 136 58.11 39.11 16.22
C GLN A 136 59.36 39.39 15.39
N HIS A 137 59.13 40.16 14.33
CA HIS A 137 60.04 40.99 13.49
C HIS A 137 60.45 40.34 12.14
N ALA A 138 60.50 41.04 11.08
CA ALA A 138 60.12 42.38 10.60
C ALA A 138 60.61 42.51 9.15
N ILE A 139 59.82 43.17 8.38
CA ILE A 139 60.10 44.27 7.43
C ILE A 139 61.33 44.23 6.49
N ASP A 140 61.03 44.66 5.28
CA ASP A 140 61.88 45.29 4.21
C ASP A 140 62.65 44.36 3.27
N SER A 141 62.57 44.49 1.99
CA SER A 141 62.61 45.68 1.11
C SER A 141 62.48 45.23 -0.37
N TRP A 142 61.67 45.85 -1.08
CA TRP A 142 61.81 46.67 -2.26
C TRP A 142 62.95 46.29 -3.28
N HIS A 143 62.57 45.92 -4.49
CA HIS A 143 62.74 46.65 -5.71
C HIS A 143 62.37 45.90 -7.02
N SER A 144 61.53 46.56 -7.80
CA SER A 144 61.60 46.77 -9.22
C SER A 144 61.48 45.60 -10.19
N GLY A 145 60.38 45.59 -10.92
CA GLY A 145 60.19 44.78 -12.13
C GLY A 145 58.83 45.05 -12.81
N LYS A 146 58.61 46.29 -13.31
CA LYS A 146 57.55 46.57 -14.27
C LYS A 146 57.80 45.81 -15.56
N LYS A 147 56.92 44.84 -15.89
CA LYS A 147 56.44 44.42 -17.24
C LYS A 147 55.85 43.01 -17.20
N SER A 148 54.59 42.88 -16.75
CA SER A 148 53.74 41.75 -17.18
C SER A 148 52.29 41.82 -16.67
N LYS A 149 51.79 42.99 -16.26
CA LYS A 149 50.40 43.12 -15.75
C LYS A 149 49.31 42.89 -16.81
N LEU A 150 49.58 43.10 -18.09
CA LEU A 150 48.58 42.95 -19.15
C LEU A 150 48.26 41.46 -19.51
N LYS A 151 49.23 40.55 -19.39
CA LYS A 151 48.98 39.12 -19.70
C LYS A 151 48.24 38.40 -18.57
N ARG A 152 48.49 38.73 -17.29
CA ARG A 152 47.81 38.16 -16.13
C ARG A 152 46.34 38.59 -16.07
N ILE A 153 46.01 39.82 -16.43
CA ILE A 153 44.63 40.31 -16.45
C ILE A 153 43.80 39.56 -17.53
N ARG A 154 44.36 39.33 -18.72
CA ARG A 154 43.68 38.53 -19.78
C ARG A 154 43.48 37.08 -19.38
N TYR A 155 44.39 36.45 -18.67
CA TYR A 155 44.22 35.07 -18.16
C TYR A 155 43.17 35.03 -17.04
N ILE A 156 43.11 36.01 -16.15
CA ILE A 156 42.08 36.09 -15.08
C ILE A 156 40.72 36.27 -15.71
N TRP A 157 40.58 37.18 -16.70
CA TRP A 157 39.28 37.38 -17.39
C TRP A 157 38.89 36.13 -18.22
N PHE A 158 39.83 35.42 -18.80
CA PHE A 158 39.54 34.19 -19.53
C PHE A 158 39.15 33.07 -18.57
N SER A 159 39.84 32.94 -17.44
CA SER A 159 39.49 31.90 -16.43
C SER A 159 38.14 32.20 -15.74
N THR A 160 37.82 33.49 -15.48
CA THR A 160 36.52 33.86 -14.92
C THR A 160 35.38 33.65 -15.93
N LEU A 161 35.62 33.90 -17.24
CA LEU A 161 34.64 33.65 -18.29
C LEU A 161 34.38 32.15 -18.45
N VAL A 162 35.43 31.32 -18.41
CA VAL A 162 35.30 29.86 -18.47
C VAL A 162 34.58 29.30 -17.26
N LEU A 163 34.89 29.84 -16.06
CA LEU A 163 34.16 29.46 -14.82
C LEU A 163 32.70 29.86 -14.86
N LEU A 164 32.40 31.03 -15.41
CA LEU A 164 31.01 31.54 -15.58
C LEU A 164 30.25 30.69 -16.60
N LEU A 165 30.87 30.28 -17.71
CA LEU A 165 30.26 29.38 -18.70
C LEU A 165 30.07 27.99 -18.14
N PHE A 166 30.99 27.51 -17.31
CA PHE A 166 30.86 26.22 -16.64
C PHE A 166 29.77 26.22 -15.57
N SER A 167 29.69 27.32 -14.80
CA SER A 167 28.61 27.49 -13.80
C SER A 167 27.23 27.65 -14.46
N LEU A 168 27.16 28.37 -15.60
CA LEU A 168 25.93 28.51 -16.37
C LEU A 168 25.51 27.17 -17.01
N SER A 169 26.48 26.43 -17.57
CA SER A 169 26.23 25.09 -18.11
C SER A 169 25.81 24.11 -17.03
N PHE A 170 26.45 24.18 -15.85
CA PHE A 170 26.08 23.37 -14.69
C PHE A 170 24.70 23.76 -14.14
N ALA A 171 24.40 25.06 -14.07
CA ALA A 171 23.07 25.55 -13.66
C ALA A 171 21.98 25.11 -14.65
N LEU A 172 22.25 25.19 -15.97
CA LEU A 172 21.34 24.67 -17.00
C LEU A 172 21.19 23.14 -16.93
N LEU A 173 22.26 22.42 -16.62
CA LEU A 173 22.22 20.98 -16.40
C LEU A 173 21.40 20.64 -15.16
N VAL A 174 21.59 21.38 -14.05
CA VAL A 174 20.82 21.21 -12.81
C VAL A 174 19.36 21.60 -13.02
N ILE A 175 19.07 22.67 -13.79
CA ILE A 175 17.68 23.04 -14.15
C ILE A 175 17.06 21.94 -15.00
N LYS A 176 17.79 21.38 -15.98
CA LYS A 176 17.31 20.27 -16.81
C LYS A 176 17.18 18.96 -16.03
N MET A 177 18.02 18.72 -15.03
CA MET A 177 17.87 17.59 -14.11
C MET A 177 16.80 17.81 -13.05
N ASN A 178 16.44 19.05 -12.75
CA ASN A 178 15.39 19.46 -11.81
C ASN A 178 14.09 19.84 -12.50
N GLU A 179 13.97 19.72 -13.81
CA GLU A 179 12.65 19.59 -14.43
C GLU A 179 12.05 18.28 -13.87
N LYS A 180 11.43 18.41 -12.71
CA LYS A 180 10.45 17.45 -12.23
C LYS A 180 9.45 17.36 -13.36
N ALA A 181 9.53 16.29 -14.14
CA ALA A 181 8.47 15.98 -15.06
C ALA A 181 7.18 15.95 -14.22
N THR A 182 6.41 17.02 -14.28
CA THR A 182 5.09 17.08 -13.65
C THR A 182 4.32 15.96 -14.35
N LEU A 183 3.95 14.95 -13.56
CA LEU A 183 3.11 13.88 -14.10
C LEU A 183 1.80 14.53 -14.56
N PRO A 184 1.31 14.15 -15.74
CA PRO A 184 0.00 14.60 -16.18
C PRO A 184 -1.04 14.20 -15.12
N ARG A 185 -1.91 15.14 -14.74
CA ARG A 185 -3.08 14.83 -13.96
C ARG A 185 -4.10 14.17 -14.88
N TYR A 186 -4.61 13.02 -14.51
CA TYR A 186 -5.64 12.31 -15.27
C TYR A 186 -7.00 12.69 -14.71
N LEU A 187 -7.58 13.74 -15.26
CA LEU A 187 -8.86 14.27 -14.80
C LEU A 187 -9.98 14.10 -15.83
N GLN A 188 -9.64 13.89 -17.11
CA GLN A 188 -10.66 13.72 -18.13
C GLN A 188 -10.99 12.23 -18.31
N VAL A 189 -12.20 11.86 -17.89
CA VAL A 189 -12.77 10.52 -18.11
C VAL A 189 -13.64 10.53 -19.36
N THR A 190 -13.30 9.67 -20.33
CA THR A 190 -14.10 9.51 -21.55
C THR A 190 -14.62 8.08 -21.61
N PRO A 191 -15.94 7.84 -21.54
CA PRO A 191 -16.51 6.50 -21.73
C PRO A 191 -16.14 5.92 -23.09
N VAL A 192 -15.80 4.64 -23.11
CA VAL A 192 -15.48 3.87 -24.33
C VAL A 192 -16.53 2.79 -24.55
N SER A 193 -17.08 2.24 -23.50
CA SER A 193 -18.18 1.29 -23.51
C SER A 193 -19.31 1.80 -22.64
N ALA A 194 -20.50 1.23 -22.81
CA ALA A 194 -21.70 1.49 -22.00
C ALA A 194 -22.68 0.34 -22.22
N LEU A 195 -22.27 -0.89 -21.88
CA LEU A 195 -23.13 -2.06 -21.97
C LEU A 195 -23.72 -2.35 -20.59
N ASP A 196 -24.98 -2.73 -20.53
CA ASP A 196 -25.59 -3.15 -19.26
C ASP A 196 -24.85 -4.35 -18.68
N GLY A 197 -24.36 -4.25 -17.45
CA GLY A 197 -23.66 -5.31 -16.74
C GLY A 197 -22.22 -4.98 -16.39
N LYS A 198 -21.41 -6.00 -16.16
CA LYS A 198 -20.01 -5.81 -15.79
C LYS A 198 -19.08 -5.92 -16.97
N GLU A 199 -18.19 -4.97 -17.10
CA GLU A 199 -17.09 -4.95 -18.04
C GLU A 199 -15.76 -4.97 -17.32
N GLN A 200 -14.76 -5.71 -17.83
CA GLN A 200 -13.43 -5.78 -17.22
C GLN A 200 -12.34 -6.16 -18.24
N THR A 201 -11.08 -6.07 -17.81
CA THR A 201 -9.87 -6.48 -18.56
C THR A 201 -9.80 -5.93 -19.97
N PRO A 202 -9.82 -4.59 -20.16
CA PRO A 202 -9.71 -3.98 -21.49
C PRO A 202 -8.35 -4.24 -22.13
N LEU A 203 -8.34 -4.65 -23.39
CA LEU A 203 -7.14 -4.91 -24.17
C LEU A 203 -7.27 -4.32 -25.57
N LEU A 204 -6.33 -3.45 -25.95
CA LEU A 204 -6.26 -2.89 -27.30
C LEU A 204 -5.50 -3.81 -28.26
N SER A 205 -5.92 -3.87 -29.50
CA SER A 205 -5.10 -4.45 -30.57
C SER A 205 -3.90 -3.53 -30.87
N SER A 206 -2.81 -4.12 -31.38
CA SER A 206 -1.58 -3.38 -31.68
C SER A 206 -1.77 -2.24 -32.69
N ASP A 207 -2.71 -2.39 -33.61
CA ASP A 207 -3.13 -1.37 -34.58
C ASP A 207 -4.17 -0.39 -34.03
N GLN A 208 -4.63 -0.57 -32.77
CA GLN A 208 -5.61 0.26 -32.05
C GLN A 208 -6.97 0.36 -32.70
N SER A 209 -7.25 -0.50 -33.66
CA SER A 209 -8.52 -0.54 -34.33
C SER A 209 -9.60 -1.28 -33.57
N LEU A 210 -9.22 -2.09 -32.59
CA LEU A 210 -10.12 -2.95 -31.84
C LEU A 210 -9.83 -2.90 -30.34
N LEU A 211 -10.87 -2.64 -29.55
CA LEU A 211 -10.91 -2.85 -28.12
C LEU A 211 -11.56 -4.21 -27.83
N LEU A 212 -10.86 -5.07 -27.11
CA LEU A 212 -11.37 -6.34 -26.59
C LEU A 212 -11.56 -6.22 -25.10
N PHE A 213 -12.67 -6.71 -24.57
CA PHE A 213 -12.93 -6.74 -23.14
C PHE A 213 -13.88 -7.88 -22.77
N GLN A 214 -13.92 -8.20 -21.48
CA GLN A 214 -14.83 -9.18 -20.92
C GLN A 214 -16.12 -8.49 -20.48
N HIS A 215 -17.23 -9.18 -20.70
CA HIS A 215 -18.56 -8.67 -20.37
C HIS A 215 -19.41 -9.77 -19.71
N GLN A 216 -20.10 -9.39 -18.63
CA GLN A 216 -21.06 -10.21 -17.91
C GLN A 216 -22.40 -9.49 -17.85
N LEU A 217 -23.45 -10.09 -18.37
CA LEU A 217 -24.80 -9.52 -18.30
C LEU A 217 -25.32 -9.48 -16.86
N PRO A 218 -26.23 -8.55 -16.51
CA PRO A 218 -26.68 -8.32 -15.13
C PRO A 218 -27.24 -9.56 -14.41
N ASN A 219 -27.84 -10.49 -15.13
CA ASN A 219 -28.47 -11.70 -14.58
C ASN A 219 -27.72 -12.99 -14.93
N GLU A 220 -26.51 -12.88 -15.46
CA GLU A 220 -25.69 -14.04 -15.83
C GLU A 220 -24.49 -14.16 -14.88
N SER A 221 -24.08 -15.40 -14.61
CA SER A 221 -22.86 -15.69 -13.85
C SER A 221 -21.61 -15.86 -14.74
N ASN A 222 -21.84 -16.00 -16.06
CA ASN A 222 -20.78 -16.30 -17.02
C ASN A 222 -20.29 -15.05 -17.74
N TRP A 223 -19.03 -15.07 -18.07
CA TRP A 223 -18.34 -14.03 -18.83
C TRP A 223 -18.23 -14.39 -20.31
N ARG A 224 -18.21 -13.37 -21.16
CA ARG A 224 -17.98 -13.51 -22.60
C ARG A 224 -17.04 -12.42 -23.10
N TRP A 225 -16.46 -12.63 -24.26
CA TRP A 225 -15.68 -11.62 -24.95
C TRP A 225 -16.57 -10.66 -25.73
N VAL A 226 -16.21 -9.38 -25.71
CA VAL A 226 -16.77 -8.34 -26.58
C VAL A 226 -15.63 -7.67 -27.31
N ALA A 227 -15.78 -7.52 -28.63
CA ALA A 227 -14.84 -6.82 -29.48
C ALA A 227 -15.53 -5.58 -30.06
N GLN A 228 -15.00 -4.40 -29.76
CA GLN A 228 -15.52 -3.12 -30.16
C GLN A 228 -14.57 -2.44 -31.12
N GLN A 229 -15.10 -2.09 -32.33
CA GLN A 229 -14.33 -1.42 -33.35
C GLN A 229 -14.15 0.06 -33.01
N LEU A 230 -12.92 0.55 -33.07
CA LEU A 230 -12.62 1.98 -32.86
C LEU A 230 -12.32 2.66 -34.22
N PRO A 231 -12.77 3.92 -34.47
CA PRO A 231 -13.60 4.75 -33.59
C PRO A 231 -15.12 4.57 -33.77
N SER A 232 -15.59 3.64 -34.64
CA SER A 232 -17.01 3.50 -34.96
C SER A 232 -17.90 3.04 -33.80
N MET A 233 -17.30 2.54 -32.72
CA MET A 233 -17.96 2.03 -31.51
C MET A 233 -18.91 0.84 -31.79
N GLN A 234 -18.84 0.22 -32.96
CA GLN A 234 -19.59 -0.99 -33.24
C GLN A 234 -19.02 -2.16 -32.47
N SER A 235 -19.85 -2.78 -31.65
CA SER A 235 -19.47 -3.93 -30.83
C SER A 235 -20.06 -5.23 -31.37
N ARG A 236 -19.34 -6.32 -31.21
CA ARG A 236 -19.79 -7.69 -31.43
C ARG A 236 -19.49 -8.55 -30.22
N ARG A 237 -20.44 -9.37 -29.81
CA ARG A 237 -20.33 -10.25 -28.65
C ARG A 237 -19.99 -11.66 -29.12
N ASP A 238 -19.17 -12.33 -28.31
CA ASP A 238 -18.91 -13.76 -28.45
C ASP A 238 -20.11 -14.56 -27.96
N GLU A 239 -20.45 -15.62 -28.62
CA GLU A 239 -21.51 -16.55 -28.18
C GLU A 239 -21.01 -17.51 -27.09
N GLN A 240 -19.70 -17.81 -27.09
CA GLN A 240 -19.09 -18.70 -26.11
C GLN A 240 -18.89 -17.98 -24.77
N THR A 241 -19.32 -18.65 -23.69
CA THR A 241 -19.22 -18.11 -22.31
C THR A 241 -18.35 -19.00 -21.44
N PHE A 242 -17.78 -18.39 -20.38
CA PHE A 242 -16.91 -19.02 -19.40
C PHE A 242 -17.29 -18.56 -17.99
N GLN A 243 -17.08 -19.40 -16.98
CA GLN A 243 -17.37 -19.00 -15.58
C GLN A 243 -16.41 -17.91 -15.07
N GLN A 244 -15.13 -18.00 -15.41
CA GLN A 244 -14.12 -16.99 -15.11
C GLN A 244 -13.19 -16.87 -16.31
N LEU A 245 -12.70 -15.66 -16.55
CA LEU A 245 -11.75 -15.34 -17.61
C LEU A 245 -10.57 -14.55 -17.01
N SER A 246 -9.35 -14.93 -17.34
CA SER A 246 -8.16 -14.16 -17.00
C SER A 246 -7.95 -12.98 -17.93
N GLN A 247 -7.04 -12.09 -17.57
CA GLN A 247 -6.54 -11.06 -18.48
C GLN A 247 -6.03 -11.70 -19.79
N PRO A 248 -6.50 -11.23 -20.97
CA PRO A 248 -6.10 -11.80 -22.25
C PRO A 248 -4.77 -11.21 -22.72
N HIS A 249 -4.07 -11.96 -23.59
CA HIS A 249 -2.89 -11.49 -24.29
C HIS A 249 -2.99 -11.79 -25.78
N TRP A 250 -2.57 -10.87 -26.62
CA TRP A 250 -2.48 -11.13 -28.07
C TRP A 250 -1.36 -12.14 -28.33
N ASP A 251 -1.71 -13.28 -28.90
CA ASP A 251 -0.78 -14.29 -29.40
C ASP A 251 -0.21 -13.87 -30.76
N ASN A 252 -1.07 -13.27 -31.59
CA ASN A 252 -0.76 -12.66 -32.87
C ASN A 252 -1.80 -11.57 -33.20
N ALA A 253 -1.73 -10.99 -34.38
CA ALA A 253 -2.63 -9.90 -34.79
C ALA A 253 -4.14 -10.24 -34.72
N ASN A 254 -4.51 -11.52 -34.74
CA ASN A 254 -5.89 -11.99 -34.86
C ASN A 254 -6.37 -12.88 -33.73
N GLN A 255 -5.49 -13.37 -32.89
CA GLN A 255 -5.78 -14.37 -31.86
C GLN A 255 -5.30 -13.92 -30.50
N ILE A 256 -6.04 -14.34 -29.47
CA ILE A 256 -5.66 -14.17 -28.07
C ILE A 256 -5.43 -15.50 -27.38
N ILE A 257 -4.59 -15.48 -26.36
CA ILE A 257 -4.48 -16.54 -25.35
C ILE A 257 -4.99 -16.00 -24.02
N PHE A 258 -5.78 -16.80 -23.32
CA PHE A 258 -6.33 -16.49 -22.02
C PHE A 258 -6.53 -17.78 -21.22
N ARG A 259 -6.60 -17.65 -19.91
CA ARG A 259 -6.97 -18.71 -18.98
C ARG A 259 -8.45 -18.62 -18.68
N ALA A 260 -9.14 -19.73 -18.63
CA ALA A 260 -10.53 -19.79 -18.22
C ALA A 260 -10.78 -20.92 -17.24
N GLN A 261 -11.72 -20.69 -16.33
CA GLN A 261 -12.26 -21.73 -15.47
C GLN A 261 -13.63 -22.14 -15.98
N GLN A 262 -13.83 -23.46 -16.11
CA GLN A 262 -15.11 -24.10 -16.33
C GLN A 262 -15.31 -25.22 -15.33
N GLN A 263 -16.36 -25.15 -14.52
CA GLN A 263 -16.58 -26.05 -13.40
C GLN A 263 -15.38 -26.05 -12.43
N GLN A 264 -14.64 -27.15 -12.34
CA GLN A 264 -13.44 -27.24 -11.51
C GLN A 264 -12.13 -27.18 -12.34
N ASP A 265 -12.26 -27.17 -13.66
CA ASP A 265 -11.09 -27.24 -14.55
C ASP A 265 -10.58 -25.85 -14.89
N CYS A 266 -9.27 -25.67 -14.76
CA CYS A 266 -8.52 -24.53 -15.23
C CYS A 266 -7.81 -24.89 -16.53
N VAL A 267 -8.08 -24.13 -17.61
CA VAL A 267 -7.52 -24.41 -18.93
C VAL A 267 -7.08 -23.12 -19.63
N PHE A 268 -5.94 -23.16 -20.31
CA PHE A 268 -5.53 -22.13 -21.24
C PHE A 268 -6.17 -22.38 -22.61
N TRP A 269 -6.67 -21.30 -23.20
CA TRP A 269 -7.37 -21.30 -24.47
C TRP A 269 -6.74 -20.35 -25.45
N ARG A 270 -6.80 -20.73 -26.74
CA ARG A 270 -6.53 -19.83 -27.87
C ARG A 270 -7.83 -19.52 -28.60
N LYS A 271 -8.06 -18.26 -28.93
CA LYS A 271 -9.29 -17.83 -29.60
C LYS A 271 -9.03 -16.82 -30.69
N THR A 272 -9.59 -17.05 -31.87
CA THR A 272 -9.61 -16.06 -32.94
C THR A 272 -10.62 -14.97 -32.63
N VAL A 273 -10.18 -13.71 -32.78
CA VAL A 273 -10.97 -12.50 -32.54
C VAL A 273 -11.23 -11.73 -33.83
N LYS A 274 -10.25 -11.65 -34.73
CA LYS A 274 -10.34 -10.97 -36.00
C LYS A 274 -10.41 -11.99 -37.17
N PRO A 275 -11.21 -11.80 -38.21
CA PRO A 275 -12.19 -10.72 -38.42
C PRO A 275 -13.48 -10.89 -37.60
N GLN A 276 -13.74 -12.07 -37.09
CA GLN A 276 -14.87 -12.43 -36.21
C GLN A 276 -14.46 -13.46 -35.19
N PHE A 277 -15.25 -13.62 -34.13
CA PHE A 277 -15.02 -14.66 -33.13
C PHE A 277 -15.18 -16.06 -33.76
N ALA A 278 -14.22 -16.93 -33.43
CA ALA A 278 -14.34 -18.38 -33.67
C ALA A 278 -14.37 -19.11 -32.34
N ALA A 279 -14.75 -20.39 -32.35
CA ALA A 279 -14.68 -21.22 -31.15
C ALA A 279 -13.27 -21.25 -30.58
N ALA A 280 -13.17 -21.14 -29.27
CA ALA A 280 -11.87 -21.25 -28.57
C ALA A 280 -11.39 -22.71 -28.64
N THR A 281 -10.08 -22.89 -28.79
CA THR A 281 -9.42 -24.18 -28.76
C THR A 281 -8.60 -24.33 -27.47
N PRO A 282 -8.74 -25.41 -26.71
CA PRO A 282 -7.93 -25.65 -25.51
C PRO A 282 -6.47 -25.88 -25.90
N LEU A 283 -5.54 -25.34 -25.08
CA LEU A 283 -4.11 -25.53 -25.25
C LEU A 283 -3.57 -26.53 -24.22
N PHE A 284 -3.73 -26.24 -22.94
CA PHE A 284 -3.29 -27.08 -21.85
C PHE A 284 -4.00 -26.71 -20.55
N SER A 285 -3.96 -27.63 -19.56
CA SER A 285 -4.56 -27.43 -18.24
C SER A 285 -3.61 -26.71 -17.30
N CYS A 286 -4.19 -25.95 -16.35
CA CYS A 286 -3.53 -25.30 -15.23
C CYS A 286 -4.10 -25.88 -13.91
N HIS A 287 -3.40 -25.66 -12.81
CA HIS A 287 -3.88 -26.16 -11.50
C HIS A 287 -4.83 -25.17 -10.85
N GLN A 288 -4.53 -23.88 -10.94
CA GLN A 288 -5.39 -22.85 -10.35
C GLN A 288 -5.62 -21.65 -11.27
N PHE A 289 -6.81 -21.09 -11.18
CA PHE A 289 -7.15 -19.87 -11.87
C PHE A 289 -6.56 -18.65 -11.15
N ILE A 290 -5.72 -17.87 -11.84
CA ILE A 290 -5.17 -16.59 -11.39
C ILE A 290 -5.44 -15.56 -12.47
N ALA A 291 -6.25 -14.54 -12.18
CA ALA A 291 -6.77 -13.61 -13.19
C ALA A 291 -5.67 -12.83 -13.93
N ALA A 292 -4.66 -12.32 -13.24
CA ALA A 292 -3.58 -11.47 -13.77
C ALA A 292 -2.20 -12.15 -13.64
N GLY A 293 -2.12 -13.46 -13.78
CA GLY A 293 -0.91 -14.24 -13.56
C GLY A 293 -0.26 -14.80 -14.82
N GLN A 294 -0.33 -14.09 -15.96
CA GLN A 294 0.25 -14.59 -17.20
C GLN A 294 0.81 -13.46 -18.06
N ALA A 295 1.80 -13.77 -18.89
CA ALA A 295 2.41 -12.85 -19.84
C ALA A 295 3.00 -13.60 -21.03
N ILE A 296 2.99 -13.00 -22.21
CA ILE A 296 3.57 -13.56 -23.44
C ILE A 296 4.86 -12.80 -23.80
N SER A 297 5.89 -13.54 -24.17
CA SER A 297 7.12 -13.01 -24.75
C SER A 297 7.53 -13.83 -25.97
N ALA A 298 8.68 -13.48 -26.57
CA ALA A 298 9.24 -14.21 -27.70
C ALA A 298 9.54 -15.69 -27.37
N ASP A 299 9.87 -15.99 -26.12
CA ASP A 299 10.22 -17.33 -25.65
C ASP A 299 9.01 -18.23 -25.41
N GLY A 300 7.80 -17.65 -25.30
CA GLY A 300 6.55 -18.37 -25.05
C GLY A 300 5.61 -17.68 -24.07
N LEU A 301 4.68 -18.44 -23.51
CA LEU A 301 3.75 -18.00 -22.51
C LEU A 301 4.29 -18.36 -21.11
N TYR A 302 4.51 -17.33 -20.30
CA TYR A 302 4.82 -17.47 -18.88
C TYR A 302 3.54 -17.39 -18.06
N TRP A 303 3.39 -18.21 -17.03
CA TRP A 303 2.25 -18.11 -16.14
C TRP A 303 2.59 -18.50 -14.71
N LEU A 304 1.86 -17.88 -13.80
CA LEU A 304 1.84 -18.23 -12.38
C LEU A 304 0.81 -19.32 -12.15
N ASP A 305 1.15 -20.30 -11.33
CA ASP A 305 0.26 -21.37 -10.88
C ASP A 305 0.51 -21.68 -9.42
N LEU A 306 -0.31 -22.51 -8.80
CA LEU A 306 -0.08 -23.03 -7.46
C LEU A 306 0.23 -24.53 -7.51
N ASP A 307 1.18 -24.94 -6.70
CA ASP A 307 1.44 -26.34 -6.41
C ASP A 307 0.23 -26.93 -5.69
N PRO A 308 -0.45 -27.95 -6.24
CA PRO A 308 -1.68 -28.49 -5.66
C PRO A 308 -1.47 -29.16 -4.30
N ALA A 309 -0.25 -29.59 -3.97
CA ALA A 309 0.07 -30.27 -2.72
C ALA A 309 0.42 -29.27 -1.61
N THR A 310 1.17 -28.20 -1.94
CA THR A 310 1.71 -27.26 -0.96
C THR A 310 1.04 -25.89 -0.98
N GLY A 311 0.32 -25.56 -2.06
CA GLY A 311 -0.25 -24.24 -2.31
C GLY A 311 0.81 -23.15 -2.56
N GLN A 312 2.08 -23.50 -2.79
CA GLN A 312 3.13 -22.55 -3.14
C GLN A 312 2.94 -22.03 -4.56
N SER A 313 3.20 -20.76 -4.75
CA SER A 313 3.20 -20.18 -6.10
C SER A 313 4.40 -20.67 -6.90
N GLN A 314 4.16 -20.94 -8.17
CA GLN A 314 5.12 -21.44 -9.14
C GLN A 314 5.06 -20.59 -10.40
N LEU A 315 6.23 -20.42 -11.06
CA LEU A 315 6.33 -19.83 -12.39
C LEU A 315 6.60 -20.92 -13.41
N TRP A 316 5.79 -20.96 -14.45
CA TRP A 316 5.86 -21.92 -15.54
C TRP A 316 6.08 -21.22 -16.88
N LEU A 317 6.65 -21.96 -17.85
CA LEU A 317 6.78 -21.58 -19.25
C LEU A 317 6.17 -22.64 -20.15
N TRP A 318 5.31 -22.22 -21.09
CA TRP A 318 4.84 -23.01 -22.21
C TRP A 318 5.43 -22.49 -23.52
N GLN A 319 5.98 -23.40 -24.32
CA GLN A 319 6.54 -23.12 -25.63
C GLN A 319 5.66 -23.71 -26.73
N GLN A 320 5.81 -23.23 -27.96
CA GLN A 320 4.95 -23.66 -29.08
C GLN A 320 5.10 -25.14 -29.45
N ASP A 321 6.14 -25.80 -29.03
CA ASP A 321 6.33 -27.25 -29.15
C ASP A 321 5.44 -28.07 -28.19
N SER A 322 4.55 -27.38 -27.46
CA SER A 322 3.67 -27.91 -26.42
C SER A 322 4.35 -28.38 -25.14
N SER A 323 5.63 -28.08 -24.96
CA SER A 323 6.33 -28.35 -23.70
C SER A 323 5.93 -27.37 -22.61
N GLN A 324 5.67 -27.88 -21.42
CA GLN A 324 5.44 -27.11 -20.20
C GLN A 324 6.63 -27.35 -19.26
N ARG A 325 7.23 -26.28 -18.77
CA ARG A 325 8.39 -26.35 -17.89
C ARG A 325 8.17 -25.51 -16.65
N LEU A 326 8.31 -26.11 -15.47
CA LEU A 326 8.43 -25.38 -14.21
C LEU A 326 9.77 -24.64 -14.21
N LEU A 327 9.74 -23.34 -14.05
CA LEU A 327 10.93 -22.49 -14.00
C LEU A 327 11.37 -22.25 -12.57
N MET A 328 10.42 -21.87 -11.69
CA MET A 328 10.73 -21.40 -10.36
C MET A 328 9.59 -21.73 -9.40
N GLN A 329 9.94 -22.01 -8.15
CA GLN A 329 9.02 -22.12 -7.04
C GLN A 329 9.32 -20.98 -6.06
N PHE A 330 8.27 -20.21 -5.71
CA PHE A 330 8.42 -19.05 -4.84
C PHE A 330 8.45 -19.46 -3.36
N PRO A 331 8.92 -18.57 -2.46
CA PRO A 331 9.00 -18.86 -1.04
C PRO A 331 7.66 -19.31 -0.43
N ALA A 332 7.70 -20.32 0.42
CA ALA A 332 6.52 -20.89 1.06
C ALA A 332 5.82 -19.91 2.03
N TRP A 333 6.53 -18.91 2.53
CA TRP A 333 5.96 -17.89 3.43
C TRP A 333 5.22 -16.76 2.71
N TRP A 334 5.23 -16.71 1.36
CA TRP A 334 4.37 -15.80 0.61
C TRP A 334 2.97 -16.38 0.51
N ARG A 335 1.98 -15.52 0.66
CA ARG A 335 0.58 -15.89 0.47
C ARG A 335 0.29 -16.28 -0.97
N GLY A 336 0.92 -15.59 -1.91
CA GLY A 336 0.82 -15.87 -3.34
C GLY A 336 1.62 -14.90 -4.18
N VAL A 337 1.66 -15.14 -5.49
CA VAL A 337 2.25 -14.24 -6.49
C VAL A 337 1.23 -13.99 -7.59
N SER A 338 1.12 -12.75 -8.05
CA SER A 338 0.15 -12.32 -9.06
C SER A 338 0.72 -11.21 -9.96
N HIS A 339 -0.03 -10.79 -10.96
CA HIS A 339 0.30 -9.64 -11.84
C HIS A 339 1.67 -9.78 -12.51
N LEU A 340 1.81 -10.87 -13.27
CA LEU A 340 3.04 -11.13 -14.02
C LEU A 340 3.10 -10.27 -15.29
N ILE A 341 4.19 -9.54 -15.46
CA ILE A 341 4.55 -8.87 -16.72
C ILE A 341 5.96 -9.27 -17.12
N VAL A 342 6.20 -9.44 -18.41
CA VAL A 342 7.49 -9.91 -18.95
C VAL A 342 7.97 -8.96 -20.06
N ARG A 343 9.27 -8.67 -20.07
CA ARG A 343 9.94 -8.00 -21.17
C ARG A 343 11.35 -8.59 -21.32
N ASP A 344 11.63 -9.09 -22.49
CA ASP A 344 12.88 -9.82 -22.79
C ASP A 344 13.09 -10.98 -21.81
N LYS A 345 14.18 -10.97 -21.05
CA LYS A 345 14.49 -12.00 -20.04
C LYS A 345 14.23 -11.56 -18.60
N THR A 346 13.52 -10.47 -18.43
CA THR A 346 13.16 -9.96 -17.11
C THR A 346 11.67 -9.95 -16.94
N ALA A 347 11.18 -10.41 -15.81
CA ALA A 347 9.78 -10.32 -15.44
C ALA A 347 9.63 -9.53 -14.12
N TYR A 348 8.45 -8.96 -13.93
CA TYR A 348 8.05 -8.34 -12.66
C TYR A 348 6.73 -8.95 -12.22
N ALA A 349 6.58 -9.11 -10.92
CA ALA A 349 5.36 -9.65 -10.33
C ALA A 349 5.09 -9.03 -8.95
N LEU A 350 3.85 -9.15 -8.48
CA LEU A 350 3.44 -8.75 -7.14
C LEU A 350 3.38 -9.99 -6.24
N ALA A 351 4.26 -10.06 -5.24
CA ALA A 351 4.23 -11.06 -4.20
C ALA A 351 3.32 -10.58 -3.05
N GLN A 352 2.31 -11.35 -2.71
CA GLN A 352 1.47 -11.12 -1.52
C GLN A 352 2.18 -11.73 -0.32
N VAL A 353 2.75 -10.88 0.54
CA VAL A 353 3.52 -11.32 1.71
C VAL A 353 2.67 -11.39 2.97
N GLY A 354 1.46 -10.83 2.94
CA GLY A 354 0.47 -10.84 4.00
C GLY A 354 -0.95 -10.63 3.48
N TYR A 355 -1.91 -10.43 4.36
CA TYR A 355 -3.29 -10.15 3.98
C TYR A 355 -3.45 -8.79 3.32
N SER A 356 -2.74 -7.80 3.81
CA SER A 356 -2.79 -6.41 3.37
C SER A 356 -1.43 -5.85 2.92
N ARG A 357 -0.46 -6.72 2.65
CA ARG A 357 0.89 -6.33 2.21
C ARG A 357 1.29 -7.04 0.93
N SER A 358 1.98 -6.32 0.09
CA SER A 358 2.59 -6.87 -1.11
C SER A 358 3.99 -6.33 -1.34
N SER A 359 4.75 -7.05 -2.14
CA SER A 359 6.09 -6.66 -2.57
C SER A 359 6.18 -6.74 -4.08
N LEU A 360 6.82 -5.78 -4.71
CA LEU A 360 7.21 -5.86 -6.12
C LEU A 360 8.52 -6.61 -6.22
N ILE A 361 8.54 -7.67 -7.01
CA ILE A 361 9.71 -8.48 -7.27
C ILE A 361 10.11 -8.42 -8.75
N GLU A 362 11.40 -8.45 -9.00
CA GLU A 362 11.99 -8.66 -10.33
C GLU A 362 12.48 -10.11 -10.42
N LEU A 363 12.17 -10.75 -11.52
CA LEU A 363 12.57 -12.12 -11.84
C LEU A 363 13.57 -12.11 -12.97
N ASP A 364 14.73 -12.68 -12.78
CA ASP A 364 15.67 -13.00 -13.84
C ASP A 364 15.30 -14.35 -14.45
N LEU A 365 14.79 -14.34 -15.68
CA LEU A 365 14.34 -15.55 -16.37
C LEU A 365 15.49 -16.36 -16.97
N ALA A 366 16.72 -15.82 -17.01
CA ALA A 366 17.89 -16.55 -17.47
C ALA A 366 18.56 -17.31 -16.33
N ASP A 367 18.75 -16.66 -15.17
CA ASP A 367 19.39 -17.24 -14.00
C ASP A 367 18.37 -17.92 -13.06
N LEU A 368 17.08 -17.75 -13.31
CA LEU A 368 15.97 -18.28 -12.50
C LEU A 368 16.05 -17.85 -11.03
N ASP A 369 16.30 -16.56 -10.82
CA ASP A 369 16.42 -15.95 -9.50
C ASP A 369 15.48 -14.73 -9.40
N TRP A 370 15.25 -14.24 -8.18
CA TRP A 370 14.41 -13.08 -7.94
C TRP A 370 15.03 -12.14 -6.92
N LYS A 371 14.69 -10.85 -7.05
CA LYS A 371 15.07 -9.83 -6.09
C LYS A 371 13.89 -8.92 -5.73
N LEU A 372 13.90 -8.42 -4.50
CA LEU A 372 12.95 -7.43 -4.03
C LEU A 372 13.27 -6.06 -4.64
N ILE A 373 12.25 -5.40 -5.21
CA ILE A 373 12.35 -4.04 -5.76
C ILE A 373 11.71 -3.02 -4.82
N ALA A 374 10.51 -3.30 -4.32
CA ALA A 374 9.80 -2.41 -3.40
C ALA A 374 8.84 -3.20 -2.51
N ASP A 375 8.66 -2.72 -1.28
CA ASP A 375 7.64 -3.20 -0.35
C ASP A 375 6.51 -2.20 -0.23
N PHE A 376 5.28 -2.70 -0.20
CA PHE A 376 4.07 -1.91 -0.06
C PHE A 376 3.33 -2.29 1.22
N ASP A 377 2.90 -1.28 1.96
CA ASP A 377 2.10 -1.44 3.16
C ASP A 377 0.62 -1.70 2.87
N PHE A 378 0.26 -2.02 1.65
CA PHE A 378 -1.09 -2.35 1.19
C PHE A 378 -1.02 -3.49 0.18
N SER A 379 -2.18 -4.09 -0.13
CA SER A 379 -2.30 -5.10 -1.18
C SER A 379 -2.34 -4.41 -2.54
N ALA A 380 -1.21 -4.39 -3.24
CA ALA A 380 -1.15 -3.89 -4.62
C ALA A 380 -1.86 -4.88 -5.55
N ASN A 381 -2.67 -4.35 -6.46
CA ASN A 381 -3.45 -5.12 -7.43
C ASN A 381 -3.36 -4.57 -8.86
N GLN A 382 -2.38 -3.71 -9.11
CA GLN A 382 -2.12 -3.14 -10.42
C GLN A 382 -0.62 -3.16 -10.69
N LEU A 383 -0.22 -3.75 -11.81
CA LEU A 383 1.15 -3.74 -12.31
C LEU A 383 1.12 -3.75 -13.84
N THR A 384 1.68 -2.71 -14.45
CA THR A 384 1.81 -2.62 -15.91
C THR A 384 3.02 -1.76 -16.29
N TRP A 385 3.47 -1.90 -17.53
CA TRP A 385 4.55 -1.08 -18.06
C TRP A 385 4.10 0.38 -18.29
N TRP A 386 4.92 1.33 -17.85
CA TRP A 386 4.79 2.75 -18.16
C TRP A 386 6.00 3.21 -18.98
N GLY A 387 5.92 3.00 -20.31
CA GLY A 387 7.07 3.25 -21.19
C GLY A 387 8.13 2.14 -21.16
N GLU A 388 9.39 2.51 -21.38
CA GLU A 388 10.47 1.52 -21.54
C GLU A 388 11.09 1.04 -20.22
N HIS A 389 11.14 1.91 -19.20
CA HIS A 389 11.91 1.66 -17.98
C HIS A 389 11.18 1.97 -16.70
N ASP A 390 9.89 2.23 -16.77
CA ASP A 390 9.07 2.56 -15.62
C ASP A 390 7.91 1.58 -15.49
N LEU A 391 7.45 1.37 -14.27
CA LEU A 391 6.28 0.56 -13.95
C LEU A 391 5.19 1.44 -13.34
N LEU A 392 3.95 1.24 -13.77
CA LEU A 392 2.78 1.77 -13.12
C LEU A 392 2.29 0.73 -12.11
N VAL A 393 2.21 1.11 -10.84
CA VAL A 393 1.80 0.25 -9.74
C VAL A 393 0.97 1.05 -8.74
N ASN A 394 0.11 0.40 -7.97
CA ASN A 394 -0.62 1.09 -6.92
C ASN A 394 0.35 1.73 -5.90
N LYS A 395 -0.02 2.89 -5.41
CA LYS A 395 0.54 3.49 -4.20
C LYS A 395 -0.36 3.28 -2.98
N SER A 396 -1.66 3.25 -3.23
CA SER A 396 -2.71 2.89 -2.27
C SER A 396 -3.93 2.39 -3.05
N ALA A 397 -5.03 2.08 -2.39
CA ALA A 397 -6.28 1.69 -3.06
C ALA A 397 -6.77 2.74 -4.07
N HIS A 398 -6.46 4.03 -3.85
CA HIS A 398 -6.96 5.16 -4.66
C HIS A 398 -5.86 5.93 -5.39
N GLN A 399 -4.60 5.51 -5.27
CA GLN A 399 -3.47 6.21 -5.88
C GLN A 399 -2.60 5.24 -6.66
N LEU A 400 -2.19 5.67 -7.85
CA LEU A 400 -1.15 5.02 -8.64
C LEU A 400 0.16 5.78 -8.52
N GLN A 401 1.25 5.05 -8.65
CA GLN A 401 2.58 5.62 -8.77
C GLN A 401 3.32 5.04 -9.96
N VAL A 402 4.17 5.85 -10.55
CA VAL A 402 5.15 5.40 -11.55
C VAL A 402 6.46 5.18 -10.82
N LEU A 403 6.95 3.97 -10.86
CA LEU A 403 8.23 3.55 -10.29
C LEU A 403 9.27 3.47 -11.41
N SER A 404 10.34 4.24 -11.30
CA SER A 404 11.46 4.17 -12.26
C SER A 404 12.40 3.05 -11.88
N LEU A 405 12.57 2.06 -12.77
CA LEU A 405 13.49 0.94 -12.60
C LEU A 405 14.96 1.36 -12.69
N ARG A 406 15.25 2.50 -13.32
CA ARG A 406 16.62 3.02 -13.43
C ARG A 406 17.10 3.69 -12.16
N THR A 407 16.23 4.43 -11.48
CA THR A 407 16.60 5.27 -10.34
C THR A 407 16.08 4.74 -9.01
N GLY A 408 15.12 3.79 -9.02
CA GLY A 408 14.40 3.33 -7.84
C GLY A 408 13.44 4.38 -7.27
N ASN A 409 13.32 5.55 -7.89
CA ASN A 409 12.44 6.60 -7.41
C ASN A 409 11.00 6.35 -7.84
N SER A 410 10.06 6.60 -6.96
CA SER A 410 8.64 6.59 -7.29
C SER A 410 8.07 8.01 -7.29
N ARG A 411 7.11 8.25 -8.15
CA ARG A 411 6.35 9.50 -8.24
C ARG A 411 4.87 9.19 -8.32
N VAL A 412 4.06 9.94 -7.58
CA VAL A 412 2.61 9.77 -7.59
C VAL A 412 2.08 10.15 -8.98
N PHE A 413 1.26 9.27 -9.54
CA PHE A 413 0.64 9.46 -10.85
C PHE A 413 -0.52 10.48 -10.80
N GLY A 414 -1.18 10.61 -9.68
CA GLY A 414 -2.32 11.50 -9.45
C GLY A 414 -3.25 10.91 -8.39
N GLU A 415 -4.09 11.75 -7.83
CA GLU A 415 -5.19 11.30 -7.00
C GLU A 415 -6.36 10.95 -7.91
N MET A 416 -6.87 9.73 -7.74
CA MET A 416 -8.02 9.25 -8.48
C MET A 416 -9.18 9.09 -7.50
N THR A 417 -10.33 9.59 -7.90
CA THR A 417 -11.56 9.47 -7.09
C THR A 417 -12.18 8.07 -7.15
N PHE A 418 -11.59 7.16 -7.89
CA PHE A 418 -12.07 5.79 -8.09
C PHE A 418 -10.90 4.81 -8.14
N ASN A 419 -11.15 3.56 -7.72
CA ASN A 419 -10.19 2.49 -7.84
C ASN A 419 -10.07 2.08 -9.32
N LEU A 420 -8.84 1.95 -9.80
CA LEU A 420 -8.60 1.28 -11.06
C LEU A 420 -8.54 -0.23 -10.81
N ALA A 421 -9.54 -0.94 -11.28
CA ALA A 421 -9.40 -2.37 -11.54
C ALA A 421 -8.95 -2.48 -13.00
N ASP A 422 -8.05 -3.37 -13.31
CA ASP A 422 -7.60 -3.66 -14.68
C ASP A 422 -7.36 -2.40 -15.54
N SER A 423 -6.16 -1.93 -15.63
CA SER A 423 -5.82 -0.86 -16.55
C SER A 423 -4.74 -1.29 -17.53
N SER A 424 -4.80 -0.77 -18.73
CA SER A 424 -3.75 -0.86 -19.71
C SER A 424 -3.29 0.52 -20.15
N VAL A 425 -1.98 0.67 -20.31
CA VAL A 425 -1.37 1.93 -20.72
C VAL A 425 -1.22 1.99 -22.23
N TRP A 426 -1.66 3.10 -22.79
CA TRP A 426 -1.40 3.40 -24.19
C TRP A 426 -0.93 4.85 -24.36
N LYS A 427 0.32 5.03 -24.83
CA LYS A 427 1.00 6.33 -24.82
C LYS A 427 0.98 6.92 -23.41
N GLN A 428 0.32 8.06 -23.21
CA GLN A 428 0.14 8.73 -21.92
C GLN A 428 -1.31 8.62 -21.39
N SER A 429 -2.15 7.79 -22.02
CA SER A 429 -3.53 7.56 -21.60
C SER A 429 -3.67 6.18 -20.94
N LEU A 430 -4.60 6.07 -20.01
CA LEU A 430 -4.98 4.82 -19.38
C LEU A 430 -6.35 4.38 -19.87
N LEU A 431 -6.46 3.14 -20.24
CA LEU A 431 -7.73 2.46 -20.45
C LEU A 431 -8.06 1.70 -19.15
N ALA A 432 -9.16 2.01 -18.53
CA ALA A 432 -9.49 1.54 -17.18
C ALA A 432 -10.96 1.13 -17.05
N VAL A 433 -11.27 0.36 -16.03
CA VAL A 433 -12.62 -0.02 -15.65
C VAL A 433 -13.19 0.98 -14.65
N TYR A 434 -14.41 1.47 -14.88
CA TYR A 434 -15.09 2.46 -14.06
C TYR A 434 -16.59 2.12 -13.86
N PRO A 435 -17.16 2.24 -12.67
CA PRO A 435 -16.51 2.36 -11.38
C PRO A 435 -15.82 1.04 -10.97
N ALA A 436 -14.66 1.14 -10.35
CA ALA A 436 -13.89 -0.02 -9.93
C ALA A 436 -14.29 -0.57 -8.56
N GLN A 437 -15.12 0.14 -7.79
CA GLN A 437 -15.55 -0.28 -6.46
C GLN A 437 -16.82 -1.13 -6.52
N ALA A 438 -16.71 -2.35 -6.06
CA ALA A 438 -17.87 -3.09 -5.62
C ALA A 438 -18.46 -2.40 -4.38
N VAL A 439 -19.77 -2.12 -4.39
CA VAL A 439 -20.48 -1.69 -3.19
C VAL A 439 -20.63 -2.88 -2.27
N THR A 440 -20.29 -2.69 -1.01
CA THR A 440 -20.42 -3.72 0.03
C THR A 440 -21.71 -3.49 0.81
N ASP A 441 -22.44 -4.54 1.06
CA ASP A 441 -23.66 -4.55 1.89
C ASP A 441 -23.42 -5.37 3.17
N LEU A 442 -23.88 -4.85 4.28
CA LEU A 442 -23.97 -5.59 5.54
C LEU A 442 -25.28 -6.40 5.58
N ARG A 443 -25.15 -7.69 5.80
CA ARG A 443 -26.31 -8.58 5.83
C ARG A 443 -26.29 -9.47 7.07
N GLN A 444 -27.48 -9.74 7.63
CA GLN A 444 -27.65 -10.67 8.73
C GLN A 444 -28.04 -12.04 8.21
N LEU A 445 -27.40 -13.09 8.71
CA LEU A 445 -27.74 -14.48 8.40
C LEU A 445 -28.79 -14.97 9.37
N GLN A 446 -29.89 -15.53 8.84
CA GLN A 446 -30.97 -16.13 9.62
C GLN A 446 -31.23 -17.57 9.19
N TRP A 447 -31.31 -18.46 10.16
CA TRP A 447 -31.65 -19.86 9.95
C TRP A 447 -33.16 -20.02 9.87
N GLN A 448 -33.65 -20.63 8.81
CA GLN A 448 -35.07 -20.98 8.71
C GLN A 448 -35.28 -22.35 9.36
N GLU A 449 -36.07 -22.38 10.44
CA GLU A 449 -36.32 -23.59 11.25
C GLU A 449 -36.91 -24.78 10.48
N GLN A 450 -37.56 -24.55 9.34
CA GLN A 450 -38.20 -25.58 8.51
C GLN A 450 -37.43 -26.01 7.28
N SER A 451 -36.36 -25.35 6.95
CA SER A 451 -35.52 -25.65 5.79
C SER A 451 -34.06 -25.59 6.20
N SER A 452 -33.23 -26.50 5.72
CA SER A 452 -31.79 -26.51 5.92
C SER A 452 -31.08 -25.34 5.22
N HIS A 453 -31.76 -24.18 5.09
CA HIS A 453 -31.29 -23.03 4.34
C HIS A 453 -31.05 -21.83 5.23
N ILE A 454 -30.03 -21.07 4.90
CA ILE A 454 -29.72 -19.78 5.48
C ILE A 454 -30.23 -18.69 4.54
N VAL A 455 -30.97 -17.74 5.10
CA VAL A 455 -31.40 -16.53 4.39
C VAL A 455 -30.54 -15.37 4.81
N SER A 456 -30.04 -14.64 3.84
CA SER A 456 -29.24 -13.43 4.02
C SER A 456 -30.18 -12.22 3.89
N LEU A 457 -30.46 -11.55 5.00
CA LEU A 457 -31.33 -10.38 5.05
C LEU A 457 -30.51 -9.09 5.11
N PRO A 458 -30.92 -8.01 4.43
CA PRO A 458 -30.28 -6.71 4.61
C PRO A 458 -30.28 -6.30 6.08
N PHE A 459 -29.13 -5.86 6.60
CA PHE A 459 -29.03 -5.36 7.98
C PHE A 459 -29.22 -3.85 8.03
N VAL A 460 -28.53 -3.16 7.13
CA VAL A 460 -28.66 -1.70 6.95
C VAL A 460 -28.75 -1.46 5.45
N GLU A 461 -29.87 -0.89 5.00
CA GLU A 461 -30.07 -0.61 3.57
C GLU A 461 -29.65 0.81 3.21
N SER A 462 -28.78 0.93 2.24
CA SER A 462 -28.52 2.16 1.49
C SER A 462 -28.11 1.84 0.05
N ASN A 463 -28.00 2.87 -0.76
CA ASN A 463 -27.46 2.72 -2.12
C ASN A 463 -25.93 2.93 -2.16
N ARG A 464 -25.27 2.93 -1.01
CA ARG A 464 -23.84 3.16 -0.83
C ARG A 464 -23.19 1.98 -0.10
N SER A 465 -21.88 2.04 0.07
CA SER A 465 -21.12 0.97 0.69
C SER A 465 -21.25 0.98 2.22
N GLU A 466 -21.46 -0.20 2.80
CA GLU A 466 -21.39 -0.47 4.24
C GLU A 466 -20.39 -1.60 4.49
N SER A 467 -19.48 -1.39 5.43
CA SER A 467 -18.41 -2.35 5.74
C SER A 467 -17.91 -2.24 7.17
N LEU A 468 -17.04 -3.14 7.57
CA LEU A 468 -16.34 -3.14 8.86
C LEU A 468 -17.30 -3.12 10.05
N LEU A 469 -18.29 -4.02 10.04
CA LEU A 469 -19.24 -4.12 11.13
C LEU A 469 -18.57 -4.57 12.44
N LEU A 470 -18.78 -3.81 13.50
CA LEU A 470 -18.44 -4.15 14.87
C LEU A 470 -19.71 -4.24 15.71
N VAL A 471 -19.92 -5.37 16.35
CA VAL A 471 -21.06 -5.61 17.26
C VAL A 471 -20.59 -5.50 18.71
N GLN A 472 -21.16 -4.54 19.45
CA GLN A 472 -20.86 -4.33 20.86
C GLN A 472 -22.14 -4.25 21.68
N GLN A 473 -22.44 -5.29 22.44
CA GLN A 473 -23.73 -5.45 23.15
C GLN A 473 -24.91 -5.36 22.17
N ASP A 474 -25.77 -4.36 22.32
CA ASP A 474 -26.91 -4.10 21.44
C ASP A 474 -26.66 -2.88 20.51
N GLN A 475 -25.40 -2.53 20.30
CA GLN A 475 -24.97 -1.45 19.40
C GLN A 475 -24.13 -2.02 18.26
N TYR A 476 -24.35 -1.48 17.09
CA TYR A 476 -23.69 -1.85 15.86
C TYR A 476 -22.94 -0.65 15.31
N PHE A 477 -21.64 -0.76 15.16
CA PHE A 477 -20.79 0.28 14.57
C PHE A 477 -20.31 -0.21 13.22
N PHE A 478 -20.31 0.66 12.21
CA PHE A 478 -19.87 0.30 10.88
C PHE A 478 -19.37 1.55 10.12
N VAL A 479 -18.71 1.34 9.00
CA VAL A 479 -18.27 2.39 8.09
C VAL A 479 -19.21 2.44 6.90
N SER A 480 -19.65 3.65 6.52
CA SER A 480 -20.43 3.87 5.30
C SER A 480 -20.09 5.21 4.65
N ASP A 481 -20.10 5.23 3.33
CA ASP A 481 -19.87 6.42 2.52
C ASP A 481 -21.16 7.11 2.05
N ARG A 482 -22.31 6.78 2.66
CA ARG A 482 -23.63 7.32 2.31
C ARG A 482 -23.74 8.85 2.47
N SER A 483 -22.86 9.47 3.23
CA SER A 483 -22.75 10.92 3.37
C SER A 483 -21.65 11.55 2.49
N GLY A 484 -21.07 10.79 1.55
CA GLY A 484 -20.05 11.21 0.59
C GLY A 484 -18.68 10.65 0.86
N LEU A 485 -18.12 10.83 2.06
CA LEU A 485 -16.88 10.21 2.51
C LEU A 485 -17.16 9.06 3.48
N PRO A 486 -16.26 8.06 3.59
CA PRO A 486 -16.36 7.03 4.62
C PRO A 486 -16.44 7.65 6.02
N GLN A 487 -17.52 7.39 6.73
CA GLN A 487 -17.79 7.87 8.07
C GLN A 487 -18.14 6.71 8.99
N LEU A 488 -18.03 6.94 10.30
CA LEU A 488 -18.53 6.02 11.32
C LEU A 488 -20.02 6.22 11.52
N TRP A 489 -20.72 5.13 11.54
CA TRP A 489 -22.16 5.06 11.80
C TRP A 489 -22.44 4.13 12.97
N ARG A 490 -23.50 4.40 13.69
CA ARG A 490 -24.00 3.57 14.78
C ARG A 490 -25.45 3.22 14.53
N SER A 491 -25.84 1.99 14.82
CA SER A 491 -27.22 1.52 14.78
C SER A 491 -27.56 0.76 16.06
N ASP A 492 -28.83 0.82 16.46
CA ASP A 492 -29.45 -0.02 17.52
C ASP A 492 -30.31 -1.15 16.94
N GLY A 493 -30.20 -1.37 15.61
CA GLY A 493 -31.01 -2.32 14.85
C GLY A 493 -32.31 -1.74 14.29
N GLN A 494 -32.75 -0.55 14.75
CA GLN A 494 -33.91 0.16 14.23
C GLN A 494 -33.55 1.54 13.67
N ASN A 495 -32.70 2.26 14.38
CA ASN A 495 -32.28 3.61 14.02
C ASN A 495 -30.79 3.61 13.69
N THR A 496 -30.43 4.31 12.63
CA THR A 496 -29.05 4.46 12.18
C THR A 496 -28.64 5.93 12.20
N GLN A 497 -27.51 6.25 12.83
CA GLN A 497 -27.02 7.60 13.00
C GLN A 497 -25.54 7.69 12.64
N GLN A 498 -25.18 8.73 11.88
CA GLN A 498 -23.76 9.12 11.68
C GLN A 498 -23.19 9.64 12.99
N ILE A 499 -21.98 9.18 13.35
CA ILE A 499 -21.30 9.59 14.59
C ILE A 499 -20.00 10.34 14.32
N SER A 500 -19.42 10.26 13.11
CA SER A 500 -18.22 11.01 12.74
C SER A 500 -18.44 11.95 11.56
N HIS A 501 -17.60 12.99 11.43
CA HIS A 501 -17.64 13.96 10.32
C HIS A 501 -16.23 14.23 9.80
N PHE A 502 -15.53 13.16 9.42
CA PHE A 502 -14.19 13.25 8.85
C PHE A 502 -14.19 14.11 7.59
N LYS A 503 -13.21 15.00 7.47
CA LYS A 503 -13.09 15.96 6.36
C LYS A 503 -12.26 15.42 5.19
N THR A 504 -11.58 14.30 5.40
CA THR A 504 -10.73 13.62 4.40
C THR A 504 -11.11 12.16 4.32
N GLN A 505 -10.84 11.55 3.20
CA GLN A 505 -10.99 10.09 3.06
C GLN A 505 -9.94 9.38 3.91
N LEU A 506 -10.40 8.52 4.83
CA LEU A 506 -9.57 7.72 5.69
C LEU A 506 -9.61 6.26 5.22
N ALA A 507 -8.44 5.63 5.17
CA ALA A 507 -8.32 4.20 4.89
C ALA A 507 -8.55 3.39 6.17
N ILE A 508 -9.80 3.34 6.64
CA ILE A 508 -10.19 2.56 7.82
C ILE A 508 -10.11 1.09 7.44
N GLN A 509 -9.35 0.31 8.20
CA GLN A 509 -9.08 -1.10 7.91
C GLN A 509 -9.81 -2.05 8.87
N GLN A 510 -10.08 -1.61 10.11
CA GLN A 510 -10.78 -2.40 11.12
C GLN A 510 -11.39 -1.52 12.20
N LEU A 511 -12.51 -1.94 12.75
CA LEU A 511 -13.11 -1.38 13.97
C LEU A 511 -12.94 -2.37 15.11
N LEU A 512 -12.63 -1.86 16.31
CA LEU A 512 -12.42 -2.63 17.53
C LEU A 512 -13.12 -1.94 18.71
N TRP A 513 -13.50 -2.73 19.70
CA TRP A 513 -13.91 -2.20 21.00
C TRP A 513 -12.86 -2.59 22.03
N PHE A 514 -12.11 -1.62 22.54
CA PHE A 514 -11.02 -1.86 23.47
C PHE A 514 -11.02 -0.83 24.58
N ASP A 515 -10.89 -1.28 25.83
CA ASP A 515 -10.89 -0.44 27.05
C ASP A 515 -12.11 0.50 27.13
N GLY A 516 -13.32 -0.01 26.74
CA GLY A 516 -14.56 0.78 26.75
C GLY A 516 -14.67 1.82 25.63
N LYS A 517 -13.81 1.78 24.63
CA LYS A 517 -13.69 2.79 23.57
C LYS A 517 -13.80 2.18 22.19
N LEU A 518 -14.31 2.97 21.23
CA LEU A 518 -14.27 2.62 19.82
C LEU A 518 -12.88 2.95 19.26
N VAL A 519 -12.20 1.94 18.77
CA VAL A 519 -10.84 2.03 18.23
C VAL A 519 -10.86 1.69 16.75
N LEU A 520 -10.17 2.49 15.95
CA LEU A 520 -10.03 2.33 14.52
C LEU A 520 -8.60 1.97 14.17
N LEU A 521 -8.44 1.01 13.27
CA LEU A 521 -7.18 0.78 12.58
C LEU A 521 -7.19 1.60 11.28
N ILE A 522 -6.30 2.58 11.18
CA ILE A 522 -6.14 3.45 10.01
C ILE A 522 -4.66 3.49 9.66
N ASP A 523 -4.30 3.18 8.41
CA ASP A 523 -2.90 3.15 7.95
C ASP A 523 -1.97 2.40 8.94
N ARG A 524 -2.46 1.28 9.49
CA ARG A 524 -1.79 0.43 10.48
C ARG A 524 -1.47 1.06 11.82
N GLN A 525 -2.12 2.17 12.15
CA GLN A 525 -2.08 2.79 13.46
C GLN A 525 -3.45 2.68 14.13
N LEU A 526 -3.44 2.46 15.43
CA LEU A 526 -4.68 2.44 16.21
C LEU A 526 -4.99 3.84 16.73
N PHE A 527 -6.24 4.24 16.51
CA PHE A 527 -6.79 5.50 16.98
C PHE A 527 -8.04 5.26 17.82
N GLU A 528 -8.13 5.89 18.96
CA GLU A 528 -9.37 6.02 19.70
C GLU A 528 -10.24 7.10 19.01
N TYR A 529 -11.50 6.79 18.78
CA TYR A 529 -12.45 7.78 18.32
C TYR A 529 -13.12 8.47 19.53
N SER A 530 -12.90 9.77 19.67
CA SER A 530 -13.55 10.61 20.68
C SER A 530 -14.83 11.21 20.10
N ALA A 531 -15.99 10.65 20.45
CA ALA A 531 -17.28 11.15 19.99
C ALA A 531 -17.60 12.56 20.52
N ALA A 532 -17.03 12.96 21.66
CA ALA A 532 -17.26 14.28 22.25
C ALA A 532 -16.54 15.41 21.47
N GLN A 533 -15.43 15.08 20.84
CA GLN A 533 -14.59 16.03 20.10
C GLN A 533 -14.66 15.81 18.59
N ASP A 534 -15.24 14.70 18.14
CA ASP A 534 -15.22 14.22 16.74
C ASP A 534 -13.79 14.14 16.19
N GLU A 535 -12.88 13.60 17.00
CA GLU A 535 -11.44 13.52 16.69
C GLU A 535 -10.89 12.11 16.89
N LEU A 536 -9.80 11.82 16.17
CA LEU A 536 -9.03 10.59 16.29
C LEU A 536 -7.80 10.85 17.16
N LEU A 537 -7.67 10.12 18.26
CA LEU A 537 -6.56 10.21 19.19
C LEU A 537 -5.66 8.98 19.02
N PRO A 538 -4.35 9.13 18.76
CA PRO A 538 -3.45 7.97 18.66
C PRO A 538 -3.47 7.15 19.96
N LEU A 539 -3.69 5.84 19.86
CA LEU A 539 -3.80 4.98 21.03
C LEU A 539 -2.43 4.44 21.47
N THR A 540 -1.64 3.97 20.51
CA THR A 540 -0.31 3.39 20.79
C THR A 540 0.52 3.34 19.52
N GLU A 541 1.84 3.34 19.64
CA GLU A 541 2.73 3.00 18.53
C GLU A 541 2.68 1.49 18.30
N ILE A 542 2.28 1.10 17.10
CA ILE A 542 2.20 -0.29 16.70
C ILE A 542 3.50 -0.70 16.03
N LEU A 543 3.89 -1.96 16.26
CA LEU A 543 5.05 -2.54 15.61
C LEU A 543 4.87 -2.53 14.07
N PRO A 544 5.90 -2.16 13.31
CA PRO A 544 5.87 -2.25 11.86
C PRO A 544 5.44 -3.65 11.38
N GLY A 545 4.58 -3.72 10.36
CA GLY A 545 4.10 -4.98 9.82
C GLY A 545 2.90 -5.58 10.53
N SER A 546 2.27 -4.88 11.48
CA SER A 546 1.04 -5.32 12.13
C SER A 546 -0.13 -5.40 11.15
N GLU A 547 -0.93 -6.48 11.23
CA GLU A 547 -2.04 -6.69 10.31
C GLU A 547 -3.38 -6.92 11.02
N ARG A 548 -3.58 -8.07 11.64
CA ARG A 548 -4.87 -8.47 12.19
C ARG A 548 -4.92 -8.22 13.69
N PHE A 549 -5.95 -7.52 14.14
CA PHE A 549 -6.17 -7.22 15.56
C PHE A 549 -7.44 -7.91 16.07
N VAL A 550 -7.39 -8.36 17.32
CA VAL A 550 -8.54 -8.90 18.04
C VAL A 550 -8.46 -8.54 19.52
N VAL A 551 -9.60 -8.24 20.12
CA VAL A 551 -9.71 -8.01 21.56
C VAL A 551 -10.34 -9.23 22.20
N CYS A 552 -9.62 -9.89 23.10
CA CYS A 552 -10.08 -11.06 23.83
C CYS A 552 -9.77 -10.88 25.31
N ASN A 553 -10.75 -11.04 26.19
CA ASN A 553 -10.57 -10.98 27.64
C ASN A 553 -9.81 -9.73 28.10
N ASP A 554 -10.22 -8.56 27.61
CA ASP A 554 -9.66 -7.25 27.88
C ASP A 554 -8.20 -7.05 27.43
N ALA A 555 -7.60 -8.00 26.72
CA ALA A 555 -6.30 -7.87 26.09
C ALA A 555 -6.40 -7.71 24.59
N LEU A 556 -5.51 -6.91 24.02
CA LEU A 556 -5.39 -6.72 22.57
C LEU A 556 -4.34 -7.66 22.01
N TYR A 557 -4.70 -8.44 21.01
CA TYR A 557 -3.81 -9.35 20.27
C TYR A 557 -3.71 -8.91 18.82
N TRP A 558 -2.54 -9.10 18.22
CA TRP A 558 -2.36 -8.86 16.79
C TRP A 558 -1.27 -9.72 16.18
N THR A 559 -1.39 -9.94 14.88
CA THR A 559 -0.34 -10.56 14.09
C THR A 559 0.54 -9.51 13.43
N SER A 560 1.82 -9.80 13.28
CA SER A 560 2.74 -8.96 12.54
C SER A 560 3.72 -9.78 11.72
N TYR A 561 4.15 -9.23 10.59
CA TYR A 561 5.20 -9.79 9.75
C TYR A 561 6.45 -8.92 9.83
N GLY A 562 7.57 -9.53 10.19
CA GLY A 562 8.86 -8.85 10.32
C GLY A 562 10.02 -9.69 9.78
N GLN A 563 11.25 -9.28 10.05
CA GLN A 563 12.47 -9.97 9.59
C GLN A 563 12.57 -11.45 10.01
N ARG A 564 11.88 -11.84 11.07
CA ARG A 564 11.86 -13.22 11.59
C ARG A 564 10.60 -14.00 11.19
N GLY A 565 9.82 -13.51 10.23
CA GLY A 565 8.55 -14.10 9.83
C GLY A 565 7.34 -13.55 10.60
N TRP A 566 6.26 -14.32 10.62
CA TRP A 566 5.02 -13.98 11.31
C TRP A 566 5.11 -14.20 12.82
N ALA A 567 4.45 -13.35 13.59
CA ALA A 567 4.37 -13.46 15.03
C ALA A 567 3.02 -12.98 15.57
N LEU A 568 2.55 -13.58 16.65
CA LEU A 568 1.42 -13.14 17.46
C LEU A 568 1.92 -12.34 18.65
N HIS A 569 1.36 -11.16 18.84
CA HIS A 569 1.65 -10.25 19.94
C HIS A 569 0.43 -10.05 20.82
N GLN A 570 0.68 -9.65 22.06
CA GLN A 570 -0.32 -9.25 23.06
C GLN A 570 0.06 -7.91 23.67
N LEU A 571 -0.92 -7.04 23.84
CA LEU A 571 -0.85 -5.87 24.70
C LEU A 571 -1.75 -6.10 25.91
N GLU A 572 -1.15 -6.18 27.07
CA GLU A 572 -1.81 -6.33 28.35
C GLU A 572 -1.13 -5.39 29.38
N GLN A 573 -1.92 -4.58 30.08
CA GLN A 573 -1.44 -3.62 31.09
C GLN A 573 -0.28 -2.74 30.58
N ALA A 574 -0.42 -2.20 29.36
CA ALA A 574 0.56 -1.37 28.66
C ALA A 574 1.90 -2.07 28.33
N LYS A 575 1.97 -3.39 28.44
CA LYS A 575 3.16 -4.19 28.10
C LYS A 575 2.90 -5.01 26.84
N VAL A 576 3.76 -4.83 25.84
CA VAL A 576 3.77 -5.65 24.63
C VAL A 576 4.63 -6.89 24.84
N SER A 577 4.10 -8.06 24.50
CA SER A 577 4.83 -9.33 24.50
C SER A 577 4.54 -10.12 23.23
N GLN A 578 5.54 -10.81 22.70
CA GLN A 578 5.38 -11.80 21.65
C GLN A 578 5.00 -13.14 22.27
N LEU A 579 3.91 -13.75 21.82
CA LEU A 579 3.39 -15.01 22.35
C LEU A 579 3.80 -16.22 21.51
N LEU A 580 3.62 -16.14 20.19
CA LEU A 580 3.83 -17.24 19.27
C LEU A 580 4.52 -16.75 18.00
N THR A 581 5.18 -17.66 17.28
CA THR A 581 5.72 -17.46 15.93
C THR A 581 4.84 -18.14 14.89
N ASP A 582 4.99 -17.75 13.63
CA ASP A 582 4.34 -18.34 12.47
C ASP A 582 2.79 -18.25 12.48
N ILE A 583 2.24 -17.27 13.20
CA ILE A 583 0.81 -17.03 13.29
C ILE A 583 0.40 -15.91 12.33
N VAL A 584 -0.45 -16.22 11.36
CA VAL A 584 -0.94 -15.30 10.34
C VAL A 584 -2.30 -14.69 10.66
N ASN A 585 -3.11 -15.36 11.50
CA ASN A 585 -4.43 -14.84 11.90
C ASN A 585 -4.80 -15.35 13.30
N VAL A 586 -5.67 -14.61 13.99
CA VAL A 586 -6.12 -14.89 15.36
C VAL A 586 -7.55 -14.45 15.57
N GLN A 587 -8.29 -15.23 16.35
CA GLN A 587 -9.63 -14.91 16.87
C GLN A 587 -9.74 -15.36 18.33
N CYS A 588 -10.74 -14.84 19.03
CA CYS A 588 -11.08 -15.37 20.35
C CYS A 588 -11.59 -16.82 20.24
N GLY A 589 -11.19 -17.67 21.15
CA GLY A 589 -11.70 -19.04 21.27
C GLY A 589 -12.61 -19.18 22.51
N PRO A 590 -13.16 -20.38 22.73
CA PRO A 590 -13.89 -20.68 23.96
C PRO A 590 -12.94 -20.70 25.17
N ASP A 591 -13.50 -20.53 26.37
CA ASP A 591 -12.79 -20.69 27.64
C ASP A 591 -11.48 -19.86 27.74
N GLN A 592 -11.56 -18.61 27.32
CA GLN A 592 -10.42 -17.66 27.31
C GLN A 592 -9.23 -18.12 26.46
N SER A 593 -9.43 -19.05 25.53
CA SER A 593 -8.42 -19.47 24.57
C SER A 593 -8.36 -18.55 23.35
N LEU A 594 -7.33 -18.72 22.53
CA LEU A 594 -7.24 -18.11 21.20
C LEU A 594 -7.33 -19.21 20.15
N VAL A 595 -8.02 -18.93 19.06
CA VAL A 595 -7.95 -19.72 17.83
C VAL A 595 -6.99 -19.04 16.89
N VAL A 596 -5.97 -19.76 16.46
CA VAL A 596 -4.90 -19.24 15.62
C VAL A 596 -4.73 -20.02 14.34
N GLN A 597 -4.30 -19.32 13.30
CA GLN A 597 -3.96 -19.89 12.01
C GLN A 597 -2.44 -19.77 11.81
N GLN A 598 -1.79 -20.91 11.61
CA GLN A 598 -0.36 -20.95 11.33
C GLN A 598 -0.09 -20.88 9.82
N GLN A 599 1.04 -20.26 9.47
CA GLN A 599 1.47 -20.06 8.10
C GLN A 599 1.63 -21.35 7.30
N ASP A 600 2.16 -22.39 7.92
CA ASP A 600 2.51 -23.68 7.32
C ASP A 600 1.44 -24.78 7.51
N SER A 601 0.29 -24.41 8.08
CA SER A 601 -0.80 -25.34 8.37
C SER A 601 -2.13 -24.84 7.81
N SER A 602 -2.86 -25.71 7.11
CA SER A 602 -4.26 -25.48 6.75
C SER A 602 -5.21 -25.70 7.93
N TYR A 603 -4.78 -26.41 8.97
CA TYR A 603 -5.60 -26.64 10.15
C TYR A 603 -5.48 -25.50 11.15
N LEU A 604 -6.60 -24.98 11.63
CA LEU A 604 -6.64 -24.07 12.75
C LEU A 604 -6.18 -24.75 14.04
N LYS A 605 -5.62 -23.96 14.95
CA LYS A 605 -5.18 -24.42 16.25
C LYS A 605 -5.79 -23.59 17.37
N GLN A 606 -6.13 -24.24 18.46
CA GLN A 606 -6.54 -23.59 19.70
C GLN A 606 -5.31 -23.44 20.61
N TRP A 607 -5.03 -22.22 21.05
CA TRP A 607 -3.97 -21.94 22.02
C TRP A 607 -4.58 -21.64 23.39
N GLN A 608 -4.23 -22.46 24.36
CA GLN A 608 -4.70 -22.35 25.73
C GLN A 608 -3.59 -22.78 26.70
N GLN A 609 -3.32 -21.96 27.72
CA GLN A 609 -2.33 -22.24 28.76
C GLN A 609 -0.93 -22.65 28.22
N GLY A 610 -0.50 -22.01 27.13
CA GLY A 610 0.82 -22.26 26.51
C GLY A 610 0.87 -23.50 25.61
N GLN A 611 -0.25 -24.18 25.35
CA GLN A 611 -0.32 -25.37 24.47
C GLN A 611 -1.14 -25.07 23.22
N LEU A 612 -0.67 -25.58 22.07
CA LEU A 612 -1.37 -25.55 20.79
C LEU A 612 -2.02 -26.90 20.52
N MET A 613 -3.34 -26.94 20.39
CA MET A 613 -4.13 -28.09 20.00
C MET A 613 -4.70 -27.92 18.60
N THR A 614 -4.52 -28.91 17.73
CA THR A 614 -5.05 -28.87 16.37
C THR A 614 -6.57 -29.10 16.38
N LEU A 615 -7.30 -28.21 15.69
CA LEU A 615 -8.73 -28.34 15.47
C LEU A 615 -8.99 -29.07 14.14
N PRO A 616 -10.09 -29.84 14.02
CA PRO A 616 -10.45 -30.50 12.78
C PRO A 616 -11.08 -29.52 11.76
N VAL A 617 -10.62 -28.29 11.72
CA VAL A 617 -11.11 -27.21 10.85
C VAL A 617 -9.98 -26.76 9.94
N GLN A 618 -10.23 -26.84 8.64
CA GLN A 618 -9.28 -26.45 7.60
C GLN A 618 -9.67 -25.12 6.97
N ILE A 619 -8.77 -24.14 6.99
CA ILE A 619 -8.88 -22.88 6.29
C ILE A 619 -7.54 -22.57 5.65
N ASN A 620 -7.53 -22.43 4.33
CA ASN A 620 -6.32 -22.09 3.61
C ASN A 620 -6.10 -20.58 3.67
N TRP A 621 -5.17 -20.09 4.48
CA TRP A 621 -4.89 -18.67 4.64
C TRP A 621 -4.43 -17.98 3.34
N ARG A 622 -3.96 -18.74 2.36
CA ARG A 622 -3.49 -18.19 1.08
C ARG A 622 -4.64 -17.77 0.17
N THR A 623 -5.75 -18.50 0.21
CA THR A 623 -6.93 -18.30 -0.65
C THR A 623 -8.08 -17.63 0.09
N THR A 624 -8.15 -17.79 1.41
CA THR A 624 -9.26 -17.27 2.25
C THR A 624 -8.90 -15.91 2.84
N ALA A 625 -9.84 -14.97 2.84
CA ALA A 625 -9.66 -13.66 3.47
C ALA A 625 -9.50 -13.79 5.00
N ALA A 626 -8.81 -12.85 5.62
CA ALA A 626 -8.61 -12.84 7.07
C ALA A 626 -9.93 -12.77 7.84
N GLU A 627 -10.90 -12.07 7.28
CA GLU A 627 -12.25 -11.84 7.83
C GLU A 627 -13.23 -12.97 7.50
N ALA A 628 -12.82 -13.98 6.73
CA ALA A 628 -13.74 -15.02 6.26
C ALA A 628 -14.09 -16.06 7.32
N TRP A 629 -13.67 -15.90 8.57
CA TRP A 629 -14.03 -16.77 9.67
C TRP A 629 -14.22 -15.99 10.98
N ALA A 630 -15.12 -16.48 11.80
CA ALA A 630 -15.48 -15.87 13.06
C ALA A 630 -15.79 -16.95 14.12
N SER A 631 -15.38 -16.68 15.35
CA SER A 631 -15.65 -17.55 16.50
C SER A 631 -16.79 -16.98 17.34
N THR A 632 -17.60 -17.86 17.87
CA THR A 632 -18.70 -17.58 18.80
C THR A 632 -18.56 -18.44 20.06
N GLU A 633 -19.38 -18.22 21.06
CA GLU A 633 -19.46 -19.08 22.26
C GLU A 633 -19.81 -20.55 21.92
N THR A 634 -20.57 -20.78 20.87
CA THR A 634 -21.08 -22.11 20.50
C THR A 634 -20.19 -22.84 19.49
N GLY A 635 -19.47 -22.09 18.64
CA GLY A 635 -18.69 -22.71 17.58
C GLY A 635 -17.90 -21.74 16.74
N LEU A 636 -17.25 -22.28 15.74
CA LEU A 636 -16.48 -21.58 14.75
C LEU A 636 -17.18 -21.62 13.39
N TYR A 637 -17.36 -20.48 12.78
CA TYR A 637 -17.91 -20.33 11.45
C TYR A 637 -16.81 -19.90 10.46
N TRP A 638 -16.87 -20.43 9.21
CA TRP A 638 -15.99 -19.96 8.14
C TRP A 638 -16.63 -20.09 6.77
N LEU A 639 -16.23 -19.21 5.86
CA LEU A 639 -16.66 -19.25 4.47
C LEU A 639 -15.77 -20.20 3.66
N SER A 640 -16.34 -20.83 2.64
CA SER A 640 -15.54 -21.49 1.60
C SER A 640 -14.67 -20.47 0.85
N ASP A 641 -13.64 -20.90 0.14
CA ASP A 641 -12.72 -20.03 -0.61
C ASP A 641 -13.44 -19.08 -1.60
N LYS A 642 -14.60 -19.50 -2.11
CA LYS A 642 -15.46 -18.71 -3.01
C LYS A 642 -16.50 -17.86 -2.28
N GLY A 643 -16.60 -17.99 -0.96
CA GLY A 643 -17.60 -17.30 -0.15
C GLY A 643 -19.05 -17.77 -0.37
N THR A 644 -19.27 -18.86 -1.08
CA THR A 644 -20.60 -19.37 -1.46
C THR A 644 -21.20 -20.36 -0.48
N GLU A 645 -20.43 -20.77 0.51
CA GLU A 645 -20.83 -21.72 1.53
C GLU A 645 -20.38 -21.26 2.90
N LEU A 646 -21.26 -21.43 3.88
CA LEU A 646 -20.96 -21.23 5.29
C LEU A 646 -20.73 -22.58 5.95
N ASN A 647 -19.60 -22.73 6.60
CA ASN A 647 -19.24 -23.91 7.38
C ASN A 647 -19.28 -23.57 8.88
N TYR A 648 -19.54 -24.57 9.70
CA TYR A 648 -19.64 -24.45 11.15
C TYR A 648 -19.00 -25.65 11.84
N TYR A 649 -18.30 -25.40 12.93
CA TYR A 649 -17.77 -26.41 13.84
C TYR A 649 -18.23 -26.11 15.26
N ASP A 650 -18.97 -27.04 15.87
CA ASP A 650 -19.53 -26.91 17.24
C ASP A 650 -18.47 -27.27 18.29
N TRP A 651 -18.27 -26.37 19.25
CA TRP A 651 -17.27 -26.57 20.31
C TRP A 651 -17.58 -27.76 21.24
N ASN A 652 -18.86 -28.06 21.47
CA ASN A 652 -19.29 -29.09 22.41
C ASN A 652 -19.40 -30.46 21.74
N THR A 653 -20.13 -30.52 20.63
CA THR A 653 -20.40 -31.79 19.94
C THR A 653 -19.26 -32.22 19.03
N LYS A 654 -18.35 -31.32 18.68
CA LYS A 654 -17.23 -31.53 17.72
C LYS A 654 -17.71 -31.89 16.31
N GLN A 655 -18.97 -31.61 16.00
CA GLN A 655 -19.57 -31.87 14.68
C GLN A 655 -19.38 -30.68 13.74
N GLN A 656 -19.31 -30.97 12.45
CA GLN A 656 -19.29 -29.97 11.40
C GLN A 656 -20.60 -29.96 10.64
N GLN A 657 -21.01 -28.76 10.20
CA GLN A 657 -22.20 -28.53 9.38
C GLN A 657 -21.84 -27.55 8.27
N GLN A 658 -22.60 -27.59 7.17
CA GLN A 658 -22.37 -26.75 6.00
C GLN A 658 -23.69 -26.32 5.38
N TRP A 659 -23.78 -25.06 4.93
CA TRP A 659 -24.95 -24.50 4.25
C TRP A 659 -24.53 -23.68 3.04
N PRO A 660 -25.23 -23.76 1.91
CA PRO A 660 -25.04 -22.85 0.80
C PRO A 660 -25.52 -21.44 1.13
N LEU A 661 -24.83 -20.45 0.65
CA LEU A 661 -25.25 -19.05 0.69
C LEU A 661 -25.85 -18.66 -0.66
N SER A 662 -26.93 -17.91 -0.63
CA SER A 662 -27.62 -17.41 -1.83
C SER A 662 -26.76 -16.42 -2.62
N GLN A 663 -25.81 -15.75 -1.96
CA GLN A 663 -24.88 -14.80 -2.52
C GLN A 663 -23.52 -14.95 -1.84
N ALA A 664 -22.45 -14.79 -2.61
CA ALA A 664 -21.10 -14.91 -2.07
C ALA A 664 -20.80 -13.81 -1.04
N ALA A 665 -20.21 -14.21 0.09
CA ALA A 665 -19.76 -13.33 1.16
C ALA A 665 -18.23 -13.35 1.24
N HIS A 666 -17.60 -12.27 1.70
CA HIS A 666 -16.15 -12.19 1.86
C HIS A 666 -15.71 -12.00 3.31
N ALA A 667 -16.62 -11.58 4.19
CA ALA A 667 -16.33 -11.44 5.61
C ALA A 667 -17.47 -12.01 6.47
N LEU A 668 -17.11 -12.50 7.65
CA LEU A 668 -18.00 -12.97 8.70
C LEU A 668 -17.78 -12.16 9.97
N ILE A 669 -18.86 -11.72 10.57
CA ILE A 669 -18.84 -10.98 11.82
C ILE A 669 -19.80 -11.67 12.81
N ALA A 670 -19.27 -12.08 13.95
CA ALA A 670 -20.06 -12.64 15.03
C ALA A 670 -20.58 -11.54 15.95
N GLY A 671 -21.86 -11.58 16.26
CA GLY A 671 -22.52 -10.75 17.24
C GLY A 671 -23.22 -11.57 18.32
N LYS A 672 -23.83 -10.94 19.29
CA LYS A 672 -24.58 -11.62 20.37
C LYS A 672 -25.77 -12.38 19.78
N GLY A 673 -25.60 -13.69 19.58
CA GLY A 673 -26.67 -14.56 19.03
C GLY A 673 -27.01 -14.34 17.56
N ALA A 674 -26.21 -13.55 16.84
CA ALA A 674 -26.39 -13.29 15.42
C ALA A 674 -25.07 -13.42 14.65
N LEU A 675 -25.15 -13.79 13.39
CA LEU A 675 -24.02 -13.83 12.45
C LEU A 675 -24.33 -12.88 11.29
N PHE A 676 -23.35 -12.07 10.95
CA PHE A 676 -23.43 -11.11 9.86
C PHE A 676 -22.39 -11.41 8.80
N THR A 677 -22.63 -10.93 7.58
CA THR A 677 -21.71 -11.03 6.46
C THR A 677 -21.56 -9.69 5.76
N GLU A 678 -20.42 -9.50 5.13
CA GLU A 678 -20.21 -8.49 4.09
C GLU A 678 -20.31 -9.17 2.73
N GLN A 679 -21.14 -8.61 1.87
CA GLN A 679 -21.40 -9.14 0.52
C GLN A 679 -21.24 -8.03 -0.51
N PHE A 680 -20.59 -8.35 -1.64
CA PHE A 680 -20.48 -7.41 -2.73
C PHE A 680 -21.82 -7.31 -3.49
N ARG A 681 -22.31 -6.09 -3.64
CA ARG A 681 -23.39 -5.80 -4.57
C ARG A 681 -22.82 -5.73 -5.98
N VAL A 682 -23.51 -6.37 -6.92
CA VAL A 682 -23.18 -6.26 -8.35
C VAL A 682 -23.41 -4.82 -8.80
N GLN A 683 -22.40 -4.16 -9.34
CA GLN A 683 -22.52 -2.86 -10.01
C GLN A 683 -22.20 -3.02 -11.49
N ASP A 684 -22.84 -2.17 -12.31
CA ASP A 684 -22.41 -1.95 -13.68
C ASP A 684 -21.00 -1.33 -13.66
N THR A 685 -20.15 -1.81 -14.56
CA THR A 685 -18.82 -1.26 -14.77
C THR A 685 -18.61 -0.97 -16.24
N ASP A 686 -18.07 0.21 -16.54
CA ASP A 686 -17.77 0.66 -17.90
C ASP A 686 -16.26 0.74 -18.15
N ILE A 687 -15.86 0.61 -19.37
CA ILE A 687 -14.49 0.89 -19.79
C ILE A 687 -14.39 2.36 -20.21
N VAL A 688 -13.38 3.02 -19.64
CA VAL A 688 -13.15 4.44 -19.85
C VAL A 688 -11.71 4.72 -20.28
N TRP A 689 -11.54 5.79 -21.06
CA TRP A 689 -10.24 6.44 -21.23
C TRP A 689 -10.03 7.49 -20.17
N LEU A 690 -8.85 7.45 -19.57
CA LEU A 690 -8.32 8.50 -18.70
C LEU A 690 -7.23 9.23 -19.47
N HIS A 691 -7.49 10.47 -19.80
CA HIS A 691 -6.54 11.32 -20.51
C HIS A 691 -5.78 12.22 -19.53
N PRO A 692 -4.51 12.54 -19.80
CA PRO A 692 -3.81 13.57 -19.06
C PRO A 692 -4.54 14.91 -19.24
N GLU A 693 -4.51 15.73 -18.20
CA GLU A 693 -4.98 17.10 -18.32
C GLU A 693 -4.16 17.82 -19.42
N PRO A 694 -4.75 18.48 -20.38
CA PRO A 694 -3.98 19.25 -21.33
C PRO A 694 -3.20 20.33 -20.57
N ASP A 695 -1.91 20.44 -20.85
CA ASP A 695 -1.08 21.50 -20.30
C ASP A 695 -1.77 22.85 -20.56
N LEU A 696 -2.22 23.53 -19.50
CA LEU A 696 -2.78 24.89 -19.53
C LEU A 696 -1.71 25.91 -19.83
#